data_a87b465b8c35b03dbf7cbc62130e2fc0
#
_entry.id   a87b465b8c35b03dbf7cbc62130e2fc0
#
_cell.length_a   1.000
_cell.length_b   1.000
_cell.length_c   1.000
_cell.angle_alpha   90.00
_cell.angle_beta   90.00
_cell.angle_gamma   90.00
#
_symmetry.space_group_name_H-M   'P 1'
#
loop_
_entity.id
_entity.type
_entity.pdbx_description
1 polymer ?
#
loop_
_entity_poly.entity_id
_entity_poly.type
_entity_poly.pdbx_seq_one_letter_code
_entity_poly.pdbx_strand_id
1 'polypeptide(L)'
;MKCFVRKHPFKKTSSDKIIREKFFEDMENEKARKSDLTMPVTELQKELCQVIGDITGNDYIGTTEDFYSIGLDSMGSIMLIEEMDERFNISISLSELIENNTVLLLEAFIINKKNDSKSAVDLSIREEYPLTAIQMYFGYIIKGNTTGNLPFLYKLDNSIDLERLKAAFIKVCDVHPILKDNIHFNGQMLMNYRDDSKVIDIPIEKMTEEQWEEKKNELVQAFKYTEDDDLVHVFLCETESAKYFFMDVAHIIGDGISIGIILKDLNRIYCGEEVEPEKFTFYDFTLEDAVKAENGSRKNDVIRTAQLMHDMKLNRSILNKRVTPDAFERKYAAITTRFDRLTRKEILYYCKENGVSENVMFLTAFNYLIYLFSDQDDVFANSIHSGRTDSRYAHMVGSLFLTYFCRFTRKPHQTVIELLKETGSQIMNTMQNSLPNARQGEMFFQYQGDILGTKEIGDAPASRYHIQLDSLPFHMQVFTDDKGYYQELRYWENRFDKKQLEIFLECYEYILLAMLEETSVRRLKRHLPESVYPKHFIVSTKQLNEEAGEKLVDARRRECKVYILDESYQKKPYGAWGKLYIKDIKPARYTNVVTSSYSEGELYETDIIARILPDGTVDMLENNGRTVITDGIHGIRKFSLKDIENAVASLDGVDSAAAYLYFDPEINEMSIAVDVKADETKKDELNAESIIKHMSDNYDETMVPKVVNILLDM
;
A
#
# COMPACT_ATOMS: atom_id res chain seq x y z
N MET A 1 -47.45 0.43 27.41
CA MET A 1 -46.00 0.54 27.48
C MET A 1 -45.47 0.00 26.14
N LYS A 2 -44.93 0.84 25.26
CA LYS A 2 -44.33 0.37 24.02
C LYS A 2 -42.87 -0.03 24.31
N CYS A 3 -42.54 -1.30 24.12
CA CYS A 3 -41.18 -1.79 24.24
C CYS A 3 -40.49 -1.71 22.86
N PHE A 4 -39.34 -1.06 22.78
CA PHE A 4 -38.53 -1.06 21.59
C PHE A 4 -37.33 -1.97 21.83
N VAL A 5 -37.14 -2.94 20.95
CA VAL A 5 -35.96 -3.81 20.95
C VAL A 5 -34.93 -3.18 20.02
N ARG A 6 -33.78 -2.85 20.57
CA ARG A 6 -32.65 -2.31 19.80
C ARG A 6 -31.64 -3.42 19.51
N LYS A 7 -31.20 -3.55 18.27
CA LYS A 7 -30.16 -4.52 17.86
C LYS A 7 -28.73 -4.05 18.22
N HIS A 8 -28.54 -2.75 18.48
CA HIS A 8 -27.21 -2.14 18.69
C HIS A 8 -27.01 -1.68 20.15
N PRO A 9 -25.77 -1.72 20.67
CA PRO A 9 -25.47 -1.26 22.02
C PRO A 9 -25.70 0.25 22.17
N PHE A 10 -26.07 0.68 23.37
CA PHE A 10 -26.25 2.10 23.69
C PHE A 10 -24.89 2.83 23.70
N LYS A 11 -24.86 4.05 23.12
CA LYS A 11 -23.70 4.94 23.27
C LYS A 11 -23.49 5.24 24.75
N LYS A 12 -22.24 5.10 25.19
CA LYS A 12 -21.85 5.30 26.58
C LYS A 12 -20.84 6.45 26.69
N THR A 13 -20.78 7.08 27.86
CA THR A 13 -19.73 8.04 28.21
C THR A 13 -18.41 7.30 28.45
N SER A 14 -17.31 8.05 28.55
CA SER A 14 -15.99 7.52 28.97
C SER A 14 -16.00 6.82 30.34
N SER A 15 -17.05 7.02 31.13
CA SER A 15 -17.30 6.37 32.43
C SER A 15 -18.32 5.22 32.34
N ASP A 16 -18.56 4.66 31.18
CA ASP A 16 -19.45 3.50 30.89
C ASP A 16 -20.94 3.74 31.15
N LYS A 17 -21.38 5.00 31.24
CA LYS A 17 -22.79 5.37 31.43
C LYS A 17 -23.48 5.61 30.10
N ILE A 18 -24.72 5.08 29.95
CA ILE A 18 -25.55 5.26 28.75
C ILE A 18 -25.92 6.73 28.59
N ILE A 19 -25.64 7.29 27.39
CA ILE A 19 -26.01 8.66 27.00
C ILE A 19 -27.47 8.67 26.52
N ARG A 20 -28.41 8.98 27.44
CA ARG A 20 -29.84 8.91 27.16
C ARG A 20 -30.35 9.92 26.14
N GLU A 21 -29.73 11.08 26.04
CA GLU A 21 -30.13 12.14 25.06
C GLU A 21 -29.87 11.67 23.64
N LYS A 22 -28.70 11.06 23.36
CA LYS A 22 -28.39 10.48 22.05
C LYS A 22 -29.31 9.32 21.64
N PHE A 23 -29.91 8.64 22.60
CA PHE A 23 -30.87 7.56 22.29
C PHE A 23 -32.16 8.08 21.65
N PHE A 24 -32.70 9.21 22.11
CA PHE A 24 -33.88 9.80 21.52
C PHE A 24 -33.60 10.45 20.16
N GLU A 25 -32.43 11.07 20.03
CA GLU A 25 -31.96 11.66 18.78
C GLU A 25 -31.72 10.57 17.71
N ASP A 26 -31.05 9.46 18.06
CA ASP A 26 -30.87 8.30 17.18
C ASP A 26 -32.22 7.69 16.75
N MET A 27 -33.19 7.59 17.66
CA MET A 27 -34.55 7.10 17.35
C MET A 27 -35.34 8.02 16.43
N GLU A 28 -35.22 9.32 16.62
CA GLU A 28 -35.91 10.31 15.76
C GLU A 28 -35.29 10.34 14.36
N ASN A 29 -33.96 10.25 14.27
CA ASN A 29 -33.24 10.17 13.00
C ASN A 29 -33.56 8.88 12.25
N GLU A 30 -33.65 7.74 12.93
CA GLU A 30 -34.05 6.45 12.33
C GLU A 30 -35.48 6.45 11.83
N LYS A 31 -36.41 7.12 12.55
CA LYS A 31 -37.79 7.28 12.11
C LYS A 31 -37.91 8.24 10.93
N ALA A 32 -37.18 9.35 10.94
CA ALA A 32 -37.16 10.32 9.84
C ALA A 32 -36.59 9.65 8.58
N ARG A 33 -35.49 8.91 8.68
CA ARG A 33 -34.90 8.17 7.56
C ARG A 33 -35.88 7.16 6.95
N LYS A 34 -36.63 6.42 7.76
CA LYS A 34 -37.64 5.48 7.29
C LYS A 34 -38.79 6.14 6.53
N SER A 35 -39.18 7.37 6.89
CA SER A 35 -40.28 8.06 6.23
C SER A 35 -39.95 8.61 4.85
N ASP A 36 -38.67 8.79 4.55
CA ASP A 36 -38.17 9.38 3.30
C ASP A 36 -37.73 8.35 2.27
N LEU A 37 -37.69 7.05 2.62
CA LEU A 37 -37.25 5.98 1.71
C LEU A 37 -38.34 5.59 0.71
N THR A 38 -38.00 5.53 -0.55
CA THR A 38 -38.84 4.90 -1.58
C THR A 38 -38.73 3.37 -1.45
N MET A 39 -39.77 2.71 -0.98
CA MET A 39 -39.78 1.27 -0.71
C MET A 39 -39.81 0.44 -1.99
N PRO A 40 -39.21 -0.79 -2.00
CA PRO A 40 -39.23 -1.68 -3.15
C PRO A 40 -40.64 -2.18 -3.45
N VAL A 41 -41.00 -2.19 -4.74
CA VAL A 41 -42.31 -2.58 -5.24
C VAL A 41 -42.26 -3.95 -5.94
N THR A 42 -41.24 -4.19 -6.77
CA THR A 42 -41.07 -5.47 -7.48
C THR A 42 -40.34 -6.51 -6.62
N GLU A 43 -40.48 -7.80 -6.94
CA GLU A 43 -39.70 -8.85 -6.25
C GLU A 43 -38.19 -8.65 -6.49
N LEU A 44 -37.77 -8.32 -7.72
CA LEU A 44 -36.38 -8.04 -8.03
C LEU A 44 -35.82 -6.86 -7.19
N GLN A 45 -36.59 -5.77 -7.01
CA GLN A 45 -36.18 -4.68 -6.13
C GLN A 45 -36.02 -5.13 -4.67
N LYS A 46 -36.90 -6.01 -4.17
CA LYS A 46 -36.81 -6.55 -2.81
C LYS A 46 -35.56 -7.40 -2.62
N GLU A 47 -35.28 -8.28 -3.58
CA GLU A 47 -34.07 -9.11 -3.57
C GLU A 47 -32.80 -8.27 -3.66
N LEU A 48 -32.74 -7.26 -4.54
CA LEU A 48 -31.62 -6.31 -4.63
C LEU A 48 -31.42 -5.54 -3.33
N CYS A 49 -32.51 -5.03 -2.73
CA CYS A 49 -32.43 -4.33 -1.44
C CYS A 49 -31.91 -5.26 -0.33
N GLN A 50 -32.28 -6.53 -0.35
CA GLN A 50 -31.77 -7.51 0.62
C GLN A 50 -30.28 -7.75 0.44
N VAL A 51 -29.84 -8.04 -0.77
CA VAL A 51 -28.40 -8.27 -1.08
C VAL A 51 -27.55 -7.06 -0.69
N ILE A 52 -27.96 -5.86 -1.11
CA ILE A 52 -27.24 -4.63 -0.77
C ILE A 52 -27.26 -4.38 0.74
N GLY A 53 -28.38 -4.68 1.39
CA GLY A 53 -28.52 -4.60 2.85
C GLY A 53 -27.57 -5.54 3.59
N ASP A 54 -27.45 -6.77 3.11
CA ASP A 54 -26.54 -7.79 3.68
C ASP A 54 -25.06 -7.35 3.52
N ILE A 55 -24.70 -6.83 2.35
CA ILE A 55 -23.32 -6.36 2.05
C ILE A 55 -22.98 -5.11 2.86
N THR A 56 -23.84 -4.09 2.85
CA THR A 56 -23.60 -2.82 3.54
C THR A 56 -23.89 -2.86 5.03
N GLY A 57 -24.55 -3.95 5.46
CA GLY A 57 -25.05 -4.09 6.83
C GLY A 57 -26.21 -3.15 7.17
N ASN A 58 -26.88 -2.53 6.19
CA ASN A 58 -28.05 -1.67 6.40
C ASN A 58 -29.34 -2.48 6.39
N ASP A 59 -30.14 -2.36 7.43
CA ASP A 59 -31.43 -3.07 7.55
C ASP A 59 -32.54 -2.49 6.64
N TYR A 60 -32.34 -1.28 6.09
CA TYR A 60 -33.32 -0.57 5.29
C TYR A 60 -32.66 0.12 4.11
N ILE A 61 -32.96 -0.34 2.91
CA ILE A 61 -32.47 0.21 1.66
C ILE A 61 -33.66 0.72 0.86
N GLY A 62 -33.57 1.99 0.45
CA GLY A 62 -34.53 2.60 -0.49
C GLY A 62 -34.13 2.36 -1.94
N THR A 63 -35.12 2.31 -2.84
CA THR A 63 -34.88 2.03 -4.25
C THR A 63 -34.16 3.16 -5.01
N THR A 64 -34.13 4.35 -4.45
CA THR A 64 -33.54 5.58 -5.04
C THR A 64 -32.28 6.05 -4.33
N GLU A 65 -31.85 5.36 -3.27
CA GLU A 65 -30.61 5.71 -2.57
C GLU A 65 -29.39 5.29 -3.40
N ASP A 66 -28.41 6.18 -3.46
CA ASP A 66 -27.10 5.91 -4.05
C ASP A 66 -26.36 4.88 -3.19
N PHE A 67 -25.91 3.78 -3.79
CA PHE A 67 -25.26 2.67 -3.10
C PHE A 67 -24.02 3.10 -2.30
N TYR A 68 -23.25 4.04 -2.82
CA TYR A 68 -22.02 4.53 -2.18
C TYR A 68 -22.34 5.45 -1.00
N SER A 69 -23.46 6.17 -1.08
CA SER A 69 -23.92 7.01 0.03
C SER A 69 -24.41 6.19 1.24
N ILE A 70 -24.81 4.94 1.01
CA ILE A 70 -25.30 4.01 2.05
C ILE A 70 -24.27 2.99 2.50
N GLY A 71 -23.02 3.09 2.01
CA GLY A 71 -21.89 2.32 2.50
C GLY A 71 -21.40 1.19 1.60
N LEU A 72 -21.89 1.10 0.35
CA LEU A 72 -21.29 0.20 -0.62
C LEU A 72 -19.94 0.79 -1.03
N ASP A 73 -18.86 0.11 -0.68
CA ASP A 73 -17.49 0.47 -1.06
C ASP A 73 -16.95 -0.42 -2.18
N SER A 74 -15.66 -0.33 -2.43
CA SER A 74 -15.00 -1.11 -3.46
C SER A 74 -15.13 -2.63 -3.25
N MET A 75 -15.02 -3.10 -2.01
CA MET A 75 -15.17 -4.51 -1.69
C MET A 75 -16.63 -4.92 -1.78
N GLY A 76 -17.53 -4.11 -1.22
CA GLY A 76 -18.97 -4.33 -1.32
C GLY A 76 -19.47 -4.30 -2.77
N SER A 77 -18.87 -3.47 -3.63
CA SER A 77 -19.18 -3.45 -5.07
C SER A 77 -18.79 -4.76 -5.75
N ILE A 78 -17.62 -5.33 -5.41
CA ILE A 78 -17.20 -6.64 -5.93
C ILE A 78 -18.15 -7.73 -5.43
N MET A 79 -18.48 -7.75 -4.15
CA MET A 79 -19.44 -8.71 -3.59
C MET A 79 -20.82 -8.58 -4.26
N LEU A 80 -21.30 -7.36 -4.53
CA LEU A 80 -22.55 -7.15 -5.25
C LEU A 80 -22.48 -7.67 -6.69
N ILE A 81 -21.35 -7.46 -7.37
CA ILE A 81 -21.10 -7.99 -8.71
C ILE A 81 -21.13 -9.53 -8.72
N GLU A 82 -20.54 -10.19 -7.71
CA GLU A 82 -20.60 -11.64 -7.52
C GLU A 82 -22.04 -12.13 -7.31
N GLU A 83 -22.77 -11.49 -6.40
CA GLU A 83 -24.17 -11.81 -6.13
C GLU A 83 -25.08 -11.59 -7.37
N MET A 84 -24.73 -10.64 -8.25
CA MET A 84 -25.45 -10.46 -9.52
C MET A 84 -25.27 -11.67 -10.45
N ASP A 85 -24.10 -12.26 -10.53
CA ASP A 85 -23.85 -13.45 -11.31
C ASP A 85 -24.48 -14.70 -10.68
N GLU A 86 -24.25 -14.92 -9.38
CA GLU A 86 -24.70 -16.12 -8.67
C GLU A 86 -26.23 -16.21 -8.55
N ARG A 87 -26.90 -15.13 -8.11
CA ARG A 87 -28.35 -15.14 -7.86
C ARG A 87 -29.18 -14.79 -9.07
N PHE A 88 -28.72 -13.86 -9.90
CA PHE A 88 -29.51 -13.32 -11.01
C PHE A 88 -29.02 -13.79 -12.38
N ASN A 89 -27.90 -14.52 -12.44
CA ASN A 89 -27.22 -14.98 -13.67
C ASN A 89 -26.97 -13.82 -14.64
N ILE A 90 -26.44 -12.71 -14.11
CA ILE A 90 -26.17 -11.48 -14.86
C ILE A 90 -24.74 -11.03 -14.56
N SER A 91 -23.90 -11.10 -15.57
CA SER A 91 -22.57 -10.50 -15.52
C SER A 91 -22.67 -8.97 -15.60
N ILE A 92 -22.16 -8.27 -14.63
CA ILE A 92 -22.10 -6.82 -14.56
C ILE A 92 -20.68 -6.38 -14.25
N SER A 93 -20.18 -5.35 -14.94
CA SER A 93 -18.92 -4.72 -14.66
C SER A 93 -19.05 -3.64 -13.57
N LEU A 94 -17.94 -3.29 -12.93
CA LEU A 94 -17.92 -2.19 -11.95
C LEU A 94 -18.37 -0.85 -12.55
N SER A 95 -17.99 -0.58 -13.81
CA SER A 95 -18.44 0.63 -14.50
C SER A 95 -19.95 0.65 -14.71
N GLU A 96 -20.53 -0.47 -15.11
CA GLU A 96 -22.00 -0.61 -15.27
C GLU A 96 -22.70 -0.47 -13.92
N LEU A 97 -22.13 -1.02 -12.82
CA LEU A 97 -22.69 -0.86 -11.48
C LEU A 97 -22.65 0.60 -11.00
N ILE A 98 -21.57 1.33 -11.29
CA ILE A 98 -21.46 2.74 -10.91
C ILE A 98 -22.41 3.63 -11.69
N GLU A 99 -22.62 3.34 -12.96
CA GLU A 99 -23.65 4.04 -13.78
C GLU A 99 -25.07 3.74 -13.32
N ASN A 100 -25.29 2.56 -12.72
CA ASN A 100 -26.58 2.08 -12.23
C ASN A 100 -26.58 1.96 -10.70
N ASN A 101 -26.15 3.00 -10.00
CA ASN A 101 -25.86 3.06 -8.58
C ASN A 101 -27.05 3.15 -7.62
N THR A 102 -28.25 2.85 -8.08
CA THR A 102 -29.48 2.72 -7.25
C THR A 102 -30.22 1.44 -7.62
N VAL A 103 -31.01 0.91 -6.70
CA VAL A 103 -31.81 -0.29 -6.97
C VAL A 103 -32.70 -0.11 -8.21
N LEU A 104 -33.26 1.07 -8.40
CA LEU A 104 -34.13 1.36 -9.53
C LEU A 104 -33.40 1.36 -10.86
N LEU A 105 -32.22 1.96 -10.93
CA LEU A 105 -31.37 1.97 -12.12
C LEU A 105 -30.82 0.58 -12.41
N LEU A 106 -30.36 -0.14 -11.37
CA LEU A 106 -29.83 -1.48 -11.50
C LEU A 106 -30.89 -2.47 -12.00
N GLU A 107 -32.14 -2.40 -11.49
CA GLU A 107 -33.26 -3.18 -12.02
C GLU A 107 -33.50 -2.93 -13.50
N ALA A 108 -33.57 -1.66 -13.91
CA ALA A 108 -33.75 -1.28 -15.31
C ALA A 108 -32.61 -1.82 -16.20
N PHE A 109 -31.37 -1.73 -15.73
CA PHE A 109 -30.20 -2.27 -16.40
C PHE A 109 -30.28 -3.80 -16.57
N ILE A 110 -30.65 -4.52 -15.51
CA ILE A 110 -30.81 -5.97 -15.50
C ILE A 110 -31.85 -6.41 -16.55
N ILE A 111 -33.00 -5.73 -16.59
CA ILE A 111 -34.07 -6.02 -17.55
C ILE A 111 -33.60 -5.81 -18.98
N ASN A 112 -32.87 -4.71 -19.24
CA ASN A 112 -32.35 -4.40 -20.57
C ASN A 112 -31.25 -5.36 -21.01
N LYS A 113 -30.33 -5.70 -20.12
CA LYS A 113 -29.17 -6.59 -20.41
C LYS A 113 -29.59 -8.02 -20.78
N LYS A 114 -30.70 -8.52 -20.21
CA LYS A 114 -31.29 -9.81 -20.58
C LYS A 114 -31.74 -9.86 -22.05
N ASN A 115 -31.89 -8.71 -22.70
CA ASN A 115 -32.38 -8.59 -24.08
C ASN A 115 -31.29 -8.32 -25.13
N ASP A 116 -30.03 -8.03 -24.72
CA ASP A 116 -28.93 -7.69 -25.63
C ASP A 116 -27.96 -8.84 -25.86
N SER A 117 -27.75 -9.18 -27.14
CA SER A 117 -26.68 -10.10 -27.60
C SER A 117 -25.46 -9.29 -28.05
N LYS A 118 -24.31 -9.47 -27.39
CA LYS A 118 -23.04 -8.73 -27.67
C LYS A 118 -22.22 -9.32 -28.83
N SER A 119 -21.41 -8.46 -29.47
CA SER A 119 -20.29 -8.85 -30.34
C SER A 119 -19.19 -9.51 -29.48
N ALA A 120 -18.92 -10.77 -29.71
CA ALA A 120 -17.97 -11.56 -28.94
C ALA A 120 -16.54 -11.36 -29.45
N VAL A 121 -15.59 -11.15 -28.54
CA VAL A 121 -14.16 -11.38 -28.77
C VAL A 121 -13.98 -12.85 -29.11
N ASP A 122 -13.06 -13.20 -30.00
CA ASP A 122 -12.71 -14.58 -30.31
C ASP A 122 -11.92 -15.18 -29.13
N LEU A 123 -12.61 -15.94 -28.28
CA LEU A 123 -12.08 -16.63 -27.12
C LEU A 123 -11.66 -18.08 -27.42
N SER A 124 -11.37 -18.41 -28.68
CA SER A 124 -10.87 -19.74 -29.03
C SER A 124 -9.57 -20.08 -28.31
N ILE A 125 -9.44 -21.33 -27.89
CA ILE A 125 -8.24 -21.81 -27.20
C ILE A 125 -7.02 -21.69 -28.12
N ARG A 126 -5.94 -21.10 -27.62
CA ARG A 126 -4.66 -20.88 -28.31
C ARG A 126 -3.53 -21.45 -27.45
N GLU A 127 -2.36 -21.62 -28.03
CA GLU A 127 -1.13 -21.96 -27.29
C GLU A 127 -0.48 -20.73 -26.65
N GLU A 128 -0.54 -19.59 -27.34
CA GLU A 128 0.06 -18.33 -26.90
C GLU A 128 -0.98 -17.23 -26.66
N TYR A 129 -0.79 -16.49 -25.57
CA TYR A 129 -1.64 -15.37 -25.18
C TYR A 129 -0.80 -14.14 -24.84
N PRO A 130 -1.29 -12.92 -25.14
CA PRO A 130 -0.59 -11.70 -24.82
C PRO A 130 -0.46 -11.51 -23.31
N LEU A 131 0.66 -10.89 -22.88
CA LEU A 131 0.79 -10.45 -21.50
C LEU A 131 -0.01 -9.17 -21.26
N THR A 132 -0.65 -9.08 -20.11
CA THR A 132 -1.19 -7.82 -19.59
C THR A 132 -0.07 -6.86 -19.19
N ALA A 133 -0.38 -5.58 -19.00
CA ALA A 133 0.62 -4.59 -18.59
C ALA A 133 1.27 -4.93 -17.22
N ILE A 134 0.51 -5.52 -16.27
CA ILE A 134 1.06 -5.95 -14.99
C ILE A 134 1.97 -7.17 -15.15
N GLN A 135 1.63 -8.11 -16.02
CA GLN A 135 2.50 -9.23 -16.33
C GLN A 135 3.80 -8.77 -17.01
N MET A 136 3.73 -7.80 -17.92
CA MET A 136 4.93 -7.21 -18.53
C MET A 136 5.84 -6.56 -17.46
N TYR A 137 5.28 -5.89 -16.48
CA TYR A 137 6.05 -5.35 -15.36
C TYR A 137 6.83 -6.45 -14.61
N PHE A 138 6.17 -7.56 -14.25
CA PHE A 138 6.86 -8.68 -13.60
C PHE A 138 7.89 -9.31 -14.53
N GLY A 139 7.55 -9.59 -15.77
CA GLY A 139 8.41 -10.28 -16.72
C GLY A 139 9.67 -9.51 -17.11
N TYR A 140 9.61 -8.18 -17.18
CA TYR A 140 10.75 -7.37 -17.62
C TYR A 140 11.45 -6.60 -16.48
N ILE A 141 10.73 -6.21 -15.41
CA ILE A 141 11.28 -5.35 -14.37
C ILE A 141 11.62 -6.14 -13.09
N ILE A 142 10.75 -7.07 -12.70
CA ILE A 142 10.88 -7.82 -11.43
C ILE A 142 11.61 -9.16 -11.63
N LYS A 143 11.80 -9.60 -12.85
CA LYS A 143 12.48 -10.88 -13.17
C LYS A 143 13.74 -11.11 -12.31
N GLY A 144 13.82 -12.30 -11.69
CA GLY A 144 14.95 -12.67 -10.84
C GLY A 144 14.97 -12.02 -9.45
N ASN A 145 13.84 -11.41 -9.02
CA ASN A 145 13.69 -10.84 -7.69
C ASN A 145 12.52 -11.50 -6.94
N THR A 146 12.69 -11.78 -5.65
CA THR A 146 11.67 -12.44 -4.82
C THR A 146 10.44 -11.58 -4.52
N THR A 147 10.41 -10.29 -4.89
CA THR A 147 9.17 -9.50 -4.94
C THR A 147 8.15 -10.04 -5.95
N GLY A 148 8.61 -10.85 -6.92
CA GLY A 148 7.77 -11.58 -7.86
C GLY A 148 7.19 -12.89 -7.32
N ASN A 149 7.34 -13.20 -6.04
CA ASN A 149 6.90 -14.43 -5.40
C ASN A 149 5.69 -14.20 -4.49
N LEU A 150 4.81 -15.19 -4.40
CA LEU A 150 3.68 -15.24 -3.46
C LEU A 150 3.80 -16.53 -2.62
N PRO A 151 4.74 -16.61 -1.67
CA PRO A 151 4.96 -17.81 -0.89
C PRO A 151 4.03 -17.89 0.31
N PHE A 152 3.55 -19.10 0.56
CA PHE A 152 2.73 -19.48 1.69
C PHE A 152 3.26 -20.75 2.32
N LEU A 153 3.49 -20.70 3.62
CA LEU A 153 3.92 -21.84 4.40
C LEU A 153 2.94 -22.07 5.54
N TYR A 154 2.40 -23.29 5.61
CA TYR A 154 1.49 -23.71 6.65
C TYR A 154 2.07 -24.89 7.43
N LYS A 155 1.95 -24.81 8.76
CA LYS A 155 2.02 -25.99 9.61
C LYS A 155 0.63 -26.61 9.63
N LEU A 156 0.57 -27.88 9.28
CA LEU A 156 -0.65 -28.66 9.17
C LEU A 156 -0.88 -29.46 10.45
N ASP A 157 -2.13 -29.83 10.68
CA ASP A 157 -2.47 -30.86 11.64
C ASP A 157 -1.93 -32.23 11.20
N ASN A 158 -1.53 -33.08 12.16
CA ASN A 158 -0.96 -34.41 11.87
C ASN A 158 -1.96 -35.37 11.22
N SER A 159 -3.25 -35.10 11.29
CA SER A 159 -4.32 -35.89 10.62
C SER A 159 -4.32 -35.71 9.10
N ILE A 160 -3.70 -34.67 8.57
CA ILE A 160 -3.66 -34.40 7.13
C ILE A 160 -2.85 -35.47 6.41
N ASP A 161 -3.44 -36.04 5.37
CA ASP A 161 -2.78 -36.96 4.45
C ASP A 161 -2.07 -36.17 3.33
N LEU A 162 -0.75 -36.20 3.30
CA LEU A 162 0.05 -35.43 2.34
C LEU A 162 -0.10 -35.93 0.90
N GLU A 163 -0.29 -37.23 0.67
CA GLU A 163 -0.53 -37.78 -0.67
C GLU A 163 -1.91 -37.32 -1.20
N ARG A 164 -2.93 -37.32 -0.34
CA ARG A 164 -4.24 -36.79 -0.68
C ARG A 164 -4.18 -35.28 -0.93
N LEU A 165 -3.39 -34.52 -0.16
CA LEU A 165 -3.19 -33.08 -0.36
C LEU A 165 -2.49 -32.79 -1.68
N LYS A 166 -1.43 -33.56 -2.02
CA LYS A 166 -0.79 -33.53 -3.33
C LYS A 166 -1.77 -33.76 -4.47
N ALA A 167 -2.55 -34.83 -4.38
CA ALA A 167 -3.56 -35.15 -5.39
C ALA A 167 -4.64 -34.05 -5.53
N ALA A 168 -5.03 -33.45 -4.41
CA ALA A 168 -5.96 -32.30 -4.41
C ALA A 168 -5.36 -31.07 -5.10
N PHE A 169 -4.10 -30.74 -4.83
CA PHE A 169 -3.44 -29.61 -5.47
C PHE A 169 -3.28 -29.79 -6.99
N ILE A 170 -2.95 -30.99 -7.45
CA ILE A 170 -2.90 -31.29 -8.89
C ILE A 170 -4.27 -31.01 -9.55
N LYS A 171 -5.37 -31.38 -8.89
CA LYS A 171 -6.73 -31.06 -9.38
C LYS A 171 -7.03 -29.56 -9.35
N VAL A 172 -6.51 -28.81 -8.38
CA VAL A 172 -6.59 -27.33 -8.38
C VAL A 172 -5.95 -26.76 -9.62
N CYS A 173 -4.78 -27.28 -10.04
CA CYS A 173 -4.13 -26.87 -11.28
C CYS A 173 -4.95 -27.23 -12.54
N ASP A 174 -5.76 -28.29 -12.51
CA ASP A 174 -6.68 -28.63 -13.60
C ASP A 174 -7.90 -27.69 -13.65
N VAL A 175 -8.37 -27.23 -12.49
CA VAL A 175 -9.47 -26.25 -12.36
C VAL A 175 -9.02 -24.86 -12.84
N HIS A 176 -7.78 -24.46 -12.55
CA HIS A 176 -7.19 -23.15 -12.83
C HIS A 176 -6.02 -23.29 -13.81
N PRO A 177 -6.25 -23.32 -15.12
CA PRO A 177 -5.23 -23.70 -16.10
C PRO A 177 -4.01 -22.76 -16.13
N ILE A 178 -4.15 -21.49 -15.70
CA ILE A 178 -3.03 -20.53 -15.60
C ILE A 178 -1.92 -21.03 -14.66
N LEU A 179 -2.21 -21.90 -13.70
CA LEU A 179 -1.20 -22.48 -12.79
C LEU A 179 -0.25 -23.44 -13.48
N LYS A 180 -0.58 -23.90 -14.71
CA LYS A 180 0.27 -24.73 -15.56
C LYS A 180 1.03 -23.94 -16.62
N ASP A 181 0.84 -22.62 -16.62
CA ASP A 181 1.42 -21.71 -17.63
C ASP A 181 2.95 -21.67 -17.57
N ASN A 182 3.53 -21.26 -18.67
CA ASN A 182 4.91 -20.86 -18.79
C ASN A 182 4.98 -19.47 -19.42
N ILE A 183 6.08 -18.77 -19.20
CA ILE A 183 6.37 -17.53 -19.88
C ILE A 183 7.51 -17.77 -20.86
N HIS A 184 7.28 -17.51 -22.14
CA HIS A 184 8.32 -17.66 -23.13
C HIS A 184 8.45 -16.43 -24.04
N PHE A 185 9.60 -16.29 -24.67
CA PHE A 185 9.89 -15.25 -25.64
C PHE A 185 9.68 -15.79 -27.06
N ASN A 186 8.63 -15.31 -27.75
CA ASN A 186 8.26 -15.78 -29.09
C ASN A 186 9.12 -15.18 -30.23
N GLY A 187 10.23 -14.55 -29.90
CA GLY A 187 11.10 -13.84 -30.86
C GLY A 187 10.81 -12.35 -31.01
N GLN A 188 9.70 -11.87 -30.45
CA GLN A 188 9.32 -10.46 -30.42
C GLN A 188 9.04 -9.95 -29.01
N MET A 189 8.30 -10.71 -28.19
CA MET A 189 7.90 -10.32 -26.85
C MET A 189 7.68 -11.56 -25.96
N LEU A 190 7.58 -11.33 -24.65
CA LEU A 190 7.16 -12.37 -23.72
C LEU A 190 5.65 -12.64 -23.87
N MET A 191 5.27 -13.91 -23.84
CA MET A 191 3.91 -14.40 -23.97
C MET A 191 3.59 -15.38 -22.84
N ASN A 192 2.31 -15.48 -22.45
CA ASN A 192 1.81 -16.63 -21.72
C ASN A 192 1.73 -17.82 -22.67
N TYR A 193 2.26 -18.94 -22.26
CA TYR A 193 2.20 -20.20 -23.02
C TYR A 193 1.38 -21.23 -22.25
N ARG A 194 0.21 -21.58 -22.79
CA ARG A 194 -0.70 -22.54 -22.17
C ARG A 194 -0.27 -23.98 -22.44
N ASP A 195 -0.05 -24.73 -21.38
CA ASP A 195 0.24 -26.17 -21.45
C ASP A 195 -0.68 -26.96 -20.53
N ASP A 196 -1.84 -27.35 -21.05
CA ASP A 196 -2.83 -28.14 -20.29
C ASP A 196 -2.30 -29.54 -19.90
N SER A 197 -1.24 -30.04 -20.56
CA SER A 197 -0.62 -31.34 -20.30
C SER A 197 0.40 -31.34 -19.18
N LYS A 198 0.86 -30.14 -18.78
CA LYS A 198 1.87 -29.97 -17.72
C LYS A 198 1.38 -30.51 -16.38
N VAL A 199 2.22 -31.25 -15.71
CA VAL A 199 2.00 -31.76 -14.35
C VAL A 199 2.99 -31.07 -13.43
N ILE A 200 2.48 -30.38 -12.43
CA ILE A 200 3.30 -29.71 -11.41
C ILE A 200 3.96 -30.77 -10.52
N ASP A 201 5.27 -30.72 -10.38
CA ASP A 201 6.01 -31.59 -9.46
C ASP A 201 5.81 -31.15 -8.01
N ILE A 202 5.35 -32.09 -7.17
CA ILE A 202 5.08 -31.84 -5.76
C ILE A 202 5.82 -32.89 -4.94
N PRO A 203 7.05 -32.62 -4.53
CA PRO A 203 7.80 -33.53 -3.69
C PRO A 203 7.21 -33.61 -2.29
N ILE A 204 7.22 -34.82 -1.73
CA ILE A 204 6.90 -35.11 -0.32
C ILE A 204 8.15 -35.69 0.32
N GLU A 205 8.74 -34.93 1.25
CA GLU A 205 9.97 -35.35 1.91
C GLU A 205 9.77 -35.54 3.42
N LYS A 206 10.46 -36.56 3.95
CA LYS A 206 10.58 -36.78 5.41
C LYS A 206 11.95 -36.32 5.87
N MET A 207 11.99 -35.50 6.91
CA MET A 207 13.22 -34.96 7.44
C MET A 207 13.16 -34.69 8.94
N THR A 208 14.33 -34.48 9.57
CA THR A 208 14.38 -34.04 10.96
C THR A 208 13.99 -32.57 11.11
N GLU A 209 13.66 -32.15 12.33
CA GLU A 209 13.34 -30.74 12.61
C GLU A 209 14.52 -29.81 12.24
N GLU A 210 15.76 -30.23 12.43
CA GLU A 210 16.96 -29.44 12.11
C GLU A 210 17.09 -29.26 10.58
N GLN A 211 16.89 -30.33 9.82
CA GLN A 211 16.90 -30.29 8.36
C GLN A 211 15.76 -29.42 7.82
N TRP A 212 14.59 -29.44 8.47
CA TRP A 212 13.47 -28.58 8.10
C TRP A 212 13.78 -27.10 8.34
N GLU A 213 14.39 -26.75 9.49
CA GLU A 213 14.77 -25.37 9.80
C GLU A 213 15.75 -24.79 8.78
N GLU A 214 16.66 -25.61 8.23
CA GLU A 214 17.55 -25.22 7.13
C GLU A 214 16.76 -25.11 5.82
N LYS A 215 16.01 -26.16 5.45
CA LYS A 215 15.29 -26.28 4.17
C LYS A 215 14.28 -25.17 3.95
N LYS A 216 13.51 -24.79 4.98
CA LYS A 216 12.47 -23.75 4.85
C LYS A 216 13.01 -22.39 4.39
N ASN A 217 14.28 -22.07 4.68
CA ASN A 217 14.92 -20.83 4.27
C ASN A 217 15.34 -20.84 2.79
N GLU A 218 15.39 -22.00 2.16
CA GLU A 218 15.78 -22.18 0.75
C GLU A 218 14.57 -22.36 -0.18
N LEU A 219 13.35 -22.48 0.38
CA LEU A 219 12.15 -22.77 -0.40
C LEU A 219 11.77 -21.64 -1.36
N VAL A 220 12.00 -20.38 -0.96
CA VAL A 220 11.67 -19.23 -1.81
C VAL A 220 12.84 -18.93 -2.72
N GLN A 221 12.63 -19.08 -4.02
CA GLN A 221 13.60 -18.76 -5.06
C GLN A 221 12.94 -17.81 -6.07
N ALA A 222 13.70 -16.81 -6.53
CA ALA A 222 13.19 -15.87 -7.51
C ALA A 222 12.84 -16.55 -8.84
N PHE A 223 11.67 -16.31 -9.38
CA PHE A 223 11.25 -16.80 -10.68
C PHE A 223 12.07 -16.16 -11.81
N LYS A 224 12.46 -16.95 -12.79
CA LYS A 224 13.29 -16.51 -13.92
C LYS A 224 12.49 -16.17 -15.16
N TYR A 225 11.22 -16.61 -15.21
CA TYR A 225 10.31 -16.42 -16.34
C TYR A 225 10.94 -16.88 -17.67
N THR A 226 11.39 -18.14 -17.69
CA THR A 226 11.92 -18.84 -18.86
C THR A 226 11.05 -20.04 -19.18
N GLU A 227 11.24 -20.63 -20.36
CA GLU A 227 10.46 -21.81 -20.81
C GLU A 227 10.56 -23.02 -19.87
N ASP A 228 11.69 -23.16 -19.15
CA ASP A 228 11.94 -24.25 -18.22
C ASP A 228 11.58 -23.91 -16.76
N ASP A 229 11.01 -22.73 -16.50
CA ASP A 229 10.72 -22.26 -15.14
C ASP A 229 9.25 -22.56 -14.78
N ASP A 230 9.06 -23.41 -13.77
CA ASP A 230 7.73 -23.62 -13.21
C ASP A 230 7.28 -22.37 -12.44
N LEU A 231 6.08 -21.87 -12.75
CA LEU A 231 5.54 -20.67 -12.12
C LEU A 231 4.78 -20.98 -10.82
N VAL A 232 4.74 -22.23 -10.43
CA VAL A 232 4.16 -22.72 -9.17
C VAL A 232 5.11 -23.73 -8.56
N HIS A 233 5.62 -23.43 -7.37
CA HIS A 233 6.41 -24.36 -6.58
C HIS A 233 5.62 -24.85 -5.38
N VAL A 234 5.51 -26.15 -5.21
CA VAL A 234 4.84 -26.77 -4.06
C VAL A 234 5.76 -27.77 -3.41
N PHE A 235 5.82 -27.75 -2.08
CA PHE A 235 6.63 -28.67 -1.31
C PHE A 235 5.88 -29.14 -0.06
N LEU A 236 5.86 -30.44 0.16
CA LEU A 236 5.24 -31.06 1.32
C LEU A 236 6.32 -31.73 2.19
N CYS A 237 6.24 -31.51 3.48
CA CYS A 237 7.22 -32.06 4.41
C CYS A 237 6.52 -32.72 5.60
N GLU A 238 7.11 -33.85 6.05
CA GLU A 238 6.74 -34.51 7.31
C GLU A 238 8.01 -34.57 8.19
N THR A 239 7.92 -33.98 9.36
CA THR A 239 8.93 -34.08 10.41
C THR A 239 8.48 -35.02 11.52
N GLU A 240 9.28 -35.20 12.56
CA GLU A 240 8.90 -36.02 13.71
C GLU A 240 7.69 -35.43 14.48
N SER A 241 7.53 -34.10 14.47
CA SER A 241 6.54 -33.39 15.28
C SER A 241 5.40 -32.76 14.47
N ALA A 242 5.58 -32.54 13.15
CA ALA A 242 4.63 -31.76 12.36
C ALA A 242 4.67 -32.10 10.87
N LYS A 243 3.63 -31.68 10.17
CA LYS A 243 3.55 -31.66 8.71
C LYS A 243 3.52 -30.23 8.21
N TYR A 244 4.06 -29.99 7.02
CA TYR A 244 4.16 -28.67 6.42
C TYR A 244 3.71 -28.70 4.96
N PHE A 245 3.04 -27.64 4.56
CA PHE A 245 2.66 -27.35 3.19
C PHE A 245 3.24 -26.00 2.79
N PHE A 246 4.13 -26.01 1.81
CA PHE A 246 4.65 -24.82 1.17
C PHE A 246 4.11 -24.70 -0.24
N MET A 247 3.69 -23.52 -0.62
CA MET A 247 3.28 -23.14 -1.96
C MET A 247 3.85 -21.76 -2.29
N ASP A 248 4.44 -21.62 -3.44
CA ASP A 248 4.90 -20.34 -3.99
C ASP A 248 4.38 -20.19 -5.42
N VAL A 249 3.62 -19.14 -5.66
CA VAL A 249 3.02 -18.83 -6.96
C VAL A 249 3.69 -17.58 -7.51
N ALA A 250 4.14 -17.63 -8.75
CA ALA A 250 4.71 -16.46 -9.40
C ALA A 250 3.66 -15.34 -9.52
N HIS A 251 4.01 -14.15 -9.08
CA HIS A 251 3.07 -13.01 -9.07
C HIS A 251 2.60 -12.59 -10.48
N ILE A 252 3.33 -13.03 -11.53
CA ILE A 252 2.95 -12.83 -12.94
C ILE A 252 1.67 -13.62 -13.31
N ILE A 253 1.36 -14.73 -12.63
CA ILE A 253 0.19 -15.58 -12.88
C ILE A 253 -0.85 -15.55 -11.75
N GLY A 254 -0.61 -14.81 -10.67
CA GLY A 254 -1.53 -14.76 -9.53
C GLY A 254 -1.37 -13.51 -8.68
N ASP A 255 -2.36 -13.25 -7.86
CA ASP A 255 -2.40 -12.18 -6.87
C ASP A 255 -2.95 -12.69 -5.52
N GLY A 256 -3.09 -11.79 -4.53
CA GLY A 256 -3.57 -12.18 -3.20
C GLY A 256 -4.96 -12.84 -3.22
N ILE A 257 -5.88 -12.38 -4.06
CA ILE A 257 -7.22 -12.99 -4.24
C ILE A 257 -7.07 -14.38 -4.87
N SER A 258 -6.23 -14.52 -5.89
CA SER A 258 -5.92 -15.81 -6.52
C SER A 258 -5.47 -16.84 -5.49
N ILE A 259 -4.61 -16.45 -4.54
CA ILE A 259 -4.18 -17.35 -3.47
C ILE A 259 -5.35 -17.78 -2.58
N GLY A 260 -6.25 -16.85 -2.25
CA GLY A 260 -7.47 -17.18 -1.50
C GLY A 260 -8.35 -18.20 -2.23
N ILE A 261 -8.53 -18.05 -3.54
CA ILE A 261 -9.28 -18.98 -4.41
C ILE A 261 -8.59 -20.36 -4.42
N ILE A 262 -7.28 -20.40 -4.70
CA ILE A 262 -6.49 -21.65 -4.73
C ILE A 262 -6.62 -22.42 -3.41
N LEU A 263 -6.47 -21.76 -2.27
CA LEU A 263 -6.55 -22.40 -0.96
C LEU A 263 -7.97 -22.87 -0.61
N LYS A 264 -8.98 -22.10 -0.99
CA LYS A 264 -10.39 -22.49 -0.81
C LYS A 264 -10.72 -23.73 -1.63
N ASP A 265 -10.34 -23.77 -2.89
CA ASP A 265 -10.61 -24.90 -3.77
C ASP A 265 -9.74 -26.11 -3.43
N LEU A 266 -8.50 -25.90 -2.97
CA LEU A 266 -7.68 -26.98 -2.40
C LEU A 266 -8.39 -27.65 -1.21
N ASN A 267 -8.95 -26.86 -0.30
CA ASN A 267 -9.67 -27.39 0.85
C ASN A 267 -10.91 -28.19 0.43
N ARG A 268 -11.73 -27.63 -0.46
CA ARG A 268 -12.93 -28.29 -0.98
C ARG A 268 -12.60 -29.63 -1.66
N ILE A 269 -11.61 -29.64 -2.56
CA ILE A 269 -11.18 -30.86 -3.27
C ILE A 269 -10.58 -31.87 -2.30
N TYR A 270 -9.78 -31.42 -1.33
CA TYR A 270 -9.25 -32.30 -0.28
C TYR A 270 -10.38 -32.95 0.52
N CYS A 271 -11.45 -32.24 0.85
CA CYS A 271 -12.61 -32.76 1.54
C CYS A 271 -13.51 -33.68 0.66
N GLY A 272 -13.23 -33.77 -0.64
CA GLY A 272 -13.92 -34.65 -1.59
C GLY A 272 -15.05 -33.97 -2.33
N GLU A 273 -15.13 -32.66 -2.31
CA GLU A 273 -16.04 -31.89 -3.15
C GLU A 273 -15.55 -31.83 -4.59
N GLU A 274 -16.48 -31.74 -5.53
CA GLU A 274 -16.18 -31.39 -6.92
C GLU A 274 -16.14 -29.86 -7.08
N VAL A 275 -15.12 -29.36 -7.76
CA VAL A 275 -14.96 -27.95 -8.11
C VAL A 275 -14.98 -27.85 -9.63
N GLU A 276 -15.91 -27.06 -10.15
CA GLU A 276 -16.02 -26.83 -11.59
C GLU A 276 -14.84 -26.01 -12.12
N PRO A 277 -14.32 -26.32 -13.31
CA PRO A 277 -13.32 -25.50 -13.97
C PRO A 277 -13.79 -24.04 -14.19
N GLU A 278 -12.84 -23.11 -14.26
CA GLU A 278 -13.13 -21.73 -14.59
C GLU A 278 -13.91 -21.61 -15.91
N LYS A 279 -15.05 -20.92 -15.89
CA LYS A 279 -15.85 -20.64 -17.08
C LYS A 279 -15.26 -19.51 -17.93
N PHE A 280 -14.61 -18.57 -17.29
CA PHE A 280 -13.89 -17.45 -17.91
C PHE A 280 -12.50 -17.43 -17.28
N THR A 281 -11.49 -17.72 -18.09
CA THR A 281 -10.12 -17.91 -17.65
C THR A 281 -9.30 -16.62 -17.73
N PHE A 282 -8.14 -16.61 -17.11
CA PHE A 282 -7.21 -15.49 -17.25
C PHE A 282 -6.74 -15.29 -18.70
N TYR A 283 -6.70 -16.35 -19.50
CA TYR A 283 -6.40 -16.25 -20.93
C TYR A 283 -7.48 -15.45 -21.68
N ASP A 284 -8.76 -15.68 -21.39
CA ASP A 284 -9.87 -14.92 -21.94
C ASP A 284 -9.76 -13.43 -21.57
N PHE A 285 -9.39 -13.15 -20.31
CA PHE A 285 -9.13 -11.80 -19.85
C PHE A 285 -7.99 -11.13 -20.64
N THR A 286 -6.86 -11.83 -20.88
CA THR A 286 -5.73 -11.24 -21.62
C THR A 286 -6.09 -10.89 -23.06
N LEU A 287 -6.95 -11.68 -23.71
CA LEU A 287 -7.48 -11.39 -25.05
C LEU A 287 -8.38 -10.15 -25.05
N GLU A 288 -9.32 -10.06 -24.10
CA GLU A 288 -10.16 -8.86 -23.97
C GLU A 288 -9.33 -7.61 -23.66
N ASP A 289 -8.32 -7.75 -22.82
CA ASP A 289 -7.42 -6.67 -22.42
C ASP A 289 -6.59 -6.17 -23.61
N ALA A 290 -6.07 -7.07 -24.45
CA ALA A 290 -5.36 -6.72 -25.67
C ALA A 290 -6.26 -5.95 -26.65
N VAL A 291 -7.51 -6.39 -26.85
CA VAL A 291 -8.47 -5.67 -27.69
C VAL A 291 -8.77 -4.27 -27.15
N LYS A 292 -8.90 -4.10 -25.83
CA LYS A 292 -9.07 -2.78 -25.20
C LYS A 292 -7.85 -1.88 -25.41
N ALA A 293 -6.65 -2.45 -25.45
CA ALA A 293 -5.42 -1.70 -25.74
C ALA A 293 -5.38 -1.23 -27.22
N GLU A 294 -5.73 -2.09 -28.16
CA GLU A 294 -5.70 -1.82 -29.60
C GLU A 294 -6.77 -0.79 -30.04
N ASN A 295 -7.99 -0.92 -29.53
CA ASN A 295 -9.10 -0.03 -29.92
C ASN A 295 -9.05 1.36 -29.28
N GLY A 296 -8.02 1.63 -28.46
CA GLY A 296 -7.80 2.93 -27.84
C GLY A 296 -8.69 3.24 -26.63
N SER A 297 -9.48 2.29 -26.13
CA SER A 297 -10.30 2.46 -24.90
C SER A 297 -9.44 2.87 -23.72
N ARG A 298 -8.22 2.37 -23.61
CA ARG A 298 -7.25 2.75 -22.57
C ARG A 298 -6.72 4.18 -22.69
N LYS A 299 -6.82 4.85 -23.85
CA LYS A 299 -6.37 6.25 -23.98
C LYS A 299 -7.11 7.17 -23.02
N ASN A 300 -8.40 6.92 -22.81
CA ASN A 300 -9.20 7.71 -21.89
C ASN A 300 -8.75 7.49 -20.45
N ASP A 301 -8.40 6.27 -20.07
CA ASP A 301 -7.90 5.93 -18.72
C ASP A 301 -6.54 6.58 -18.48
N VAL A 302 -5.64 6.56 -19.48
CA VAL A 302 -4.35 7.27 -19.45
C VAL A 302 -4.55 8.77 -19.26
N ILE A 303 -5.43 9.39 -20.03
CA ILE A 303 -5.71 10.84 -19.93
C ILE A 303 -6.29 11.18 -18.57
N ARG A 304 -7.24 10.42 -18.04
CA ARG A 304 -7.85 10.63 -16.73
C ARG A 304 -6.84 10.46 -15.61
N THR A 305 -6.02 9.41 -15.66
CA THR A 305 -4.95 9.19 -14.68
C THR A 305 -3.92 10.33 -14.73
N ALA A 306 -3.50 10.75 -15.91
CA ALA A 306 -2.60 11.90 -16.08
C ALA A 306 -3.21 13.20 -15.53
N GLN A 307 -4.51 13.43 -15.72
CA GLN A 307 -5.21 14.58 -15.14
C GLN A 307 -5.25 14.54 -13.61
N LEU A 308 -5.52 13.38 -13.00
CA LEU A 308 -5.47 13.19 -11.56
C LEU A 308 -4.08 13.45 -10.98
N MET A 309 -3.04 13.14 -11.75
CA MET A 309 -1.63 13.30 -11.34
C MET A 309 -1.04 14.67 -11.62
N HIS A 310 -1.64 15.44 -12.54
CA HIS A 310 -1.05 16.68 -13.08
C HIS A 310 -0.66 17.69 -12.00
N ASP A 311 -1.48 17.82 -10.95
CA ASP A 311 -1.26 18.78 -9.86
C ASP A 311 -0.69 18.12 -8.59
N MET A 312 -0.37 16.83 -8.62
CA MET A 312 0.15 16.13 -7.45
C MET A 312 1.61 16.49 -7.22
N LYS A 313 1.90 17.03 -6.04
CA LYS A 313 3.27 17.19 -5.57
C LYS A 313 3.74 15.90 -4.91
N LEU A 314 4.98 15.53 -5.15
CA LEU A 314 5.59 14.41 -4.46
C LEU A 314 5.59 14.64 -2.94
N ASN A 315 5.28 13.60 -2.18
CA ASN A 315 5.42 13.65 -0.74
C ASN A 315 6.87 13.94 -0.37
N ARG A 316 7.07 14.76 0.64
CA ARG A 316 8.39 14.82 1.28
C ARG A 316 8.75 13.44 1.80
N SER A 317 10.03 13.11 1.69
CA SER A 317 10.54 11.91 2.33
C SER A 317 10.29 11.99 3.84
N ILE A 318 9.37 11.18 4.34
CA ILE A 318 9.08 11.05 5.76
C ILE A 318 9.76 9.80 6.30
N LEU A 319 10.20 9.85 7.57
CA LEU A 319 10.79 8.71 8.30
C LEU A 319 12.12 8.15 7.73
N ASN A 320 12.60 8.61 6.58
CA ASN A 320 13.84 8.13 6.00
C ASN A 320 15.04 8.53 6.84
N LYS A 321 15.97 7.61 7.03
CA LYS A 321 17.31 7.92 7.51
C LYS A 321 18.01 8.83 6.51
N ARG A 322 18.98 9.61 6.95
CA ARG A 322 19.98 10.14 6.03
C ARG A 322 20.68 8.97 5.36
N VAL A 323 20.79 9.04 4.04
CA VAL A 323 21.51 8.01 3.27
C VAL A 323 22.99 8.14 3.65
N THR A 324 23.54 7.09 4.25
CA THR A 324 24.98 6.96 4.42
C THR A 324 25.54 6.19 3.21
N PRO A 325 26.76 6.51 2.75
CA PRO A 325 27.38 5.83 1.60
C PRO A 325 27.40 4.29 1.69
N ASP A 326 27.47 3.75 2.90
CA ASP A 326 27.58 2.31 3.15
C ASP A 326 26.23 1.53 3.10
N ALA A 327 25.14 2.20 2.74
CA ALA A 327 23.78 1.67 2.88
C ALA A 327 23.27 0.91 1.64
N PHE A 328 24.13 0.26 0.86
CA PHE A 328 23.73 -0.37 -0.40
C PHE A 328 23.07 -1.74 -0.27
N GLU A 329 23.32 -2.44 0.82
CA GLU A 329 22.75 -3.77 1.03
C GLU A 329 21.28 -3.64 1.43
N ARG A 330 20.37 -4.09 0.57
CA ARG A 330 18.93 -4.12 0.88
C ARG A 330 18.70 -5.12 2.02
N LYS A 331 18.47 -4.60 3.22
CA LYS A 331 18.05 -5.41 4.36
C LYS A 331 16.58 -5.17 4.61
N TYR A 332 15.80 -6.24 4.55
CA TYR A 332 14.37 -6.22 4.75
C TYR A 332 14.06 -6.54 6.19
N ALA A 333 13.12 -5.80 6.78
CA ALA A 333 12.61 -6.05 8.11
C ALA A 333 11.10 -5.84 8.15
N ALA A 334 10.48 -6.38 9.20
CA ALA A 334 9.07 -6.16 9.48
C ALA A 334 8.86 -5.81 10.94
N ILE A 335 7.85 -4.98 11.19
CA ILE A 335 7.30 -4.69 12.52
C ILE A 335 5.84 -5.13 12.50
N THR A 336 5.48 -6.07 13.36
CA THR A 336 4.09 -6.51 13.51
C THR A 336 3.59 -6.09 14.88
N THR A 337 2.47 -5.36 14.92
CA THR A 337 1.83 -4.94 16.18
C THR A 337 0.32 -5.14 16.10
N ARG A 338 -0.31 -5.41 17.27
CA ARG A 338 -1.77 -5.47 17.38
C ARG A 338 -2.32 -4.12 17.79
N PHE A 339 -3.56 -3.86 17.38
CA PHE A 339 -4.31 -2.74 17.92
C PHE A 339 -4.90 -3.15 19.27
N ASP A 340 -4.32 -2.62 20.35
CA ASP A 340 -4.75 -2.96 21.71
C ASP A 340 -5.89 -2.08 22.21
N ARG A 341 -6.09 -0.92 21.58
CA ARG A 341 -7.06 0.11 21.99
C ARG A 341 -8.32 0.14 21.13
N LEU A 342 -8.31 -0.59 20.01
CA LEU A 342 -9.38 -0.61 19.02
C LEU A 342 -9.96 -2.01 18.90
N THR A 343 -11.25 -2.15 19.07
CA THR A 343 -11.92 -3.42 18.78
C THR A 343 -12.51 -3.43 17.38
N ARG A 344 -12.51 -4.59 16.73
CA ARG A 344 -13.16 -4.78 15.42
C ARG A 344 -14.63 -4.35 15.46
N LYS A 345 -15.30 -4.63 16.57
CA LYS A 345 -16.72 -4.28 16.75
C LYS A 345 -16.97 -2.77 16.74
N GLU A 346 -16.08 -1.98 17.35
CA GLU A 346 -16.21 -0.52 17.36
C GLU A 346 -16.00 0.06 15.97
N ILE A 347 -14.99 -0.41 15.25
CA ILE A 347 -14.70 0.03 13.88
C ILE A 347 -15.84 -0.35 12.93
N LEU A 348 -16.30 -1.61 12.93
CA LEU A 348 -17.41 -2.07 12.11
C LEU A 348 -18.69 -1.28 12.40
N TYR A 349 -18.97 -1.01 13.69
CA TYR A 349 -20.12 -0.22 14.07
C TYR A 349 -20.01 1.23 13.53
N TYR A 350 -18.84 1.87 13.72
CA TYR A 350 -18.60 3.22 13.20
C TYR A 350 -18.70 3.29 11.69
N CYS A 351 -18.09 2.36 10.99
CA CYS A 351 -18.13 2.28 9.52
C CYS A 351 -19.57 2.13 9.02
N LYS A 352 -20.34 1.22 9.61
CA LYS A 352 -21.75 1.00 9.28
C LYS A 352 -22.61 2.24 9.51
N GLU A 353 -22.47 2.91 10.68
CA GLU A 353 -23.27 4.10 11.01
C GLU A 353 -22.99 5.29 10.07
N ASN A 354 -21.78 5.34 9.48
CA ASN A 354 -21.37 6.48 8.65
C ASN A 354 -21.34 6.13 7.14
N GLY A 355 -21.70 4.91 6.77
CA GLY A 355 -21.71 4.44 5.38
C GLY A 355 -20.31 4.47 4.73
N VAL A 356 -19.31 3.99 5.44
CA VAL A 356 -17.91 3.86 4.96
C VAL A 356 -17.38 2.49 5.29
N SER A 357 -16.37 2.02 4.54
CA SER A 357 -15.74 0.72 4.82
C SER A 357 -14.54 0.83 5.75
N GLU A 358 -14.11 -0.32 6.26
CA GLU A 358 -12.86 -0.46 7.02
C GLU A 358 -11.66 0.02 6.19
N ASN A 359 -11.58 -0.37 4.90
CA ASN A 359 -10.50 0.07 4.01
C ASN A 359 -10.44 1.60 3.89
N VAL A 360 -11.58 2.25 3.67
CA VAL A 360 -11.67 3.71 3.63
C VAL A 360 -11.17 4.32 4.93
N MET A 361 -11.60 3.80 6.08
CA MET A 361 -11.19 4.31 7.38
C MET A 361 -9.68 4.18 7.60
N PHE A 362 -9.13 3.00 7.36
CA PHE A 362 -7.71 2.72 7.56
C PHE A 362 -6.82 3.52 6.59
N LEU A 363 -7.19 3.59 5.31
CA LEU A 363 -6.43 4.38 4.32
C LEU A 363 -6.51 5.89 4.60
N THR A 364 -7.66 6.39 5.05
CA THR A 364 -7.81 7.80 5.44
C THR A 364 -6.91 8.15 6.62
N ALA A 365 -6.86 7.29 7.64
CA ALA A 365 -5.97 7.48 8.79
C ALA A 365 -4.49 7.46 8.36
N PHE A 366 -4.13 6.57 7.43
CA PHE A 366 -2.78 6.49 6.89
C PHE A 366 -2.39 7.77 6.12
N ASN A 367 -3.25 8.26 5.24
CA ASN A 367 -3.03 9.52 4.53
C ASN A 367 -2.92 10.72 5.49
N TYR A 368 -3.77 10.78 6.51
CA TYR A 368 -3.67 11.81 7.52
C TYR A 368 -2.35 11.75 8.28
N LEU A 369 -1.84 10.53 8.52
CA LEU A 369 -0.55 10.34 9.18
C LEU A 369 0.62 10.81 8.29
N ILE A 370 0.57 10.54 6.98
CA ILE A 370 1.56 11.08 6.02
C ILE A 370 1.54 12.62 6.07
N TYR A 371 0.35 13.24 6.04
CA TYR A 371 0.22 14.69 6.20
C TYR A 371 0.84 15.19 7.50
N LEU A 372 0.56 14.53 8.61
CA LEU A 372 1.08 14.91 9.93
C LEU A 372 2.61 14.89 9.97
N PHE A 373 3.24 13.90 9.32
CA PHE A 373 4.69 13.71 9.32
C PHE A 373 5.41 14.50 8.23
N SER A 374 4.78 14.81 7.10
CA SER A 374 5.42 15.51 5.97
C SER A 374 5.42 17.02 6.09
N ASP A 375 4.51 17.61 6.85
CA ASP A 375 4.24 19.06 6.90
C ASP A 375 3.87 19.65 5.51
N GLN A 376 3.14 18.87 4.72
CA GLN A 376 2.59 19.28 3.42
C GLN A 376 1.06 19.23 3.49
N ASP A 377 0.40 20.26 2.96
CA ASP A 377 -1.07 20.32 2.94
C ASP A 377 -1.71 19.34 1.95
N ASP A 378 -0.91 18.78 1.07
CA ASP A 378 -1.30 17.88 0.01
C ASP A 378 -0.34 16.69 -0.05
N VAL A 379 -0.87 15.50 0.20
CA VAL A 379 -0.10 14.25 0.26
C VAL A 379 -0.91 13.11 -0.36
N PHE A 380 -0.25 12.01 -0.68
CA PHE A 380 -0.91 10.82 -1.19
C PHE A 380 -0.27 9.54 -0.69
N ALA A 381 -1.06 8.48 -0.63
CA ALA A 381 -0.60 7.11 -0.43
C ALA A 381 -0.92 6.27 -1.67
N ASN A 382 -0.08 5.29 -1.95
CA ASN A 382 -0.39 4.25 -2.91
C ASN A 382 -1.12 3.10 -2.23
N SER A 383 -2.01 2.46 -2.95
CA SER A 383 -2.71 1.27 -2.51
C SER A 383 -3.00 0.34 -3.68
N ILE A 384 -3.59 -0.82 -3.37
CA ILE A 384 -3.93 -1.85 -4.36
C ILE A 384 -5.43 -2.14 -4.28
N HIS A 385 -6.04 -2.39 -5.43
CA HIS A 385 -7.33 -3.07 -5.49
C HIS A 385 -7.23 -4.35 -6.33
N SER A 386 -8.22 -5.24 -6.19
CA SER A 386 -8.18 -6.58 -6.78
C SER A 386 -8.17 -6.62 -8.31
N GLY A 387 -8.57 -5.55 -8.99
CA GLY A 387 -8.76 -5.55 -10.44
C GLY A 387 -9.96 -6.37 -10.92
N ARG A 388 -10.66 -7.08 -10.02
CA ARG A 388 -11.85 -7.88 -10.35
C ARG A 388 -13.08 -6.99 -10.45
N THR A 389 -13.17 -6.28 -11.57
CA THR A 389 -14.19 -5.28 -11.86
C THR A 389 -15.36 -5.80 -12.69
N ASP A 390 -15.42 -7.11 -12.89
CA ASP A 390 -16.48 -7.82 -13.60
C ASP A 390 -16.73 -9.15 -12.88
N SER A 391 -17.98 -9.60 -12.76
CA SER A 391 -18.33 -10.86 -12.07
C SER A 391 -17.61 -12.08 -12.64
N ARG A 392 -17.35 -12.09 -13.95
CA ARG A 392 -16.58 -13.16 -14.60
C ARG A 392 -15.18 -13.36 -14.03
N TYR A 393 -14.63 -12.35 -13.34
CA TYR A 393 -13.28 -12.38 -12.76
C TYR A 393 -13.29 -12.80 -11.28
N ALA A 394 -14.46 -12.95 -10.66
CA ALA A 394 -14.59 -13.17 -9.22
C ALA A 394 -13.84 -14.45 -8.76
N HIS A 395 -14.00 -15.54 -9.50
CA HIS A 395 -13.38 -16.84 -9.20
C HIS A 395 -12.18 -17.18 -10.09
N MET A 396 -11.69 -16.22 -10.85
CA MET A 396 -10.57 -16.40 -11.78
C MET A 396 -9.23 -16.28 -11.05
N VAL A 397 -8.33 -17.23 -11.28
CA VAL A 397 -6.94 -17.16 -10.86
C VAL A 397 -6.14 -16.41 -11.92
N GLY A 398 -5.44 -15.35 -11.52
CA GLY A 398 -4.66 -14.51 -12.44
C GLY A 398 -4.13 -13.26 -11.76
N SER A 399 -3.15 -12.61 -12.37
CA SER A 399 -2.58 -11.34 -11.88
C SER A 399 -3.44 -10.16 -12.36
N LEU A 400 -4.49 -9.82 -11.59
CA LEU A 400 -5.44 -8.78 -11.97
C LEU A 400 -5.30 -7.49 -11.17
N PHE A 401 -4.57 -7.53 -10.05
CA PHE A 401 -4.49 -6.37 -9.16
C PHE A 401 -3.99 -5.12 -9.89
N LEU A 402 -4.48 -3.97 -9.47
CA LEU A 402 -4.09 -2.67 -9.99
C LEU A 402 -3.69 -1.77 -8.83
N THR A 403 -2.70 -0.91 -9.07
CA THR A 403 -2.30 0.10 -8.11
C THR A 403 -3.09 1.38 -8.31
N TYR A 404 -3.41 2.07 -7.22
CA TYR A 404 -4.03 3.38 -7.26
C TYR A 404 -3.45 4.30 -6.18
N PHE A 405 -3.68 5.61 -6.30
CA PHE A 405 -3.36 6.53 -5.23
C PHE A 405 -4.60 7.20 -4.69
N CYS A 406 -4.51 7.44 -3.38
CA CYS A 406 -5.48 8.24 -2.65
C CYS A 406 -4.80 9.50 -2.15
N ARG A 407 -5.35 10.65 -2.53
CA ARG A 407 -4.83 11.97 -2.18
C ARG A 407 -5.55 12.51 -0.95
N PHE A 408 -4.78 13.06 -0.03
CA PHE A 408 -5.30 13.87 1.06
C PHE A 408 -4.88 15.32 0.86
N THR A 409 -5.86 16.23 0.83
CA THR A 409 -5.63 17.67 0.81
C THR A 409 -6.29 18.28 2.03
N ARG A 410 -5.52 18.97 2.85
CA ARG A 410 -6.04 19.63 4.04
C ARG A 410 -7.04 20.72 3.66
N LYS A 411 -8.26 20.63 4.23
CA LYS A 411 -9.31 21.65 4.07
C LYS A 411 -9.64 22.29 5.41
N PRO A 412 -9.80 23.62 5.47
CA PRO A 412 -10.31 24.29 6.65
C PRO A 412 -11.70 23.74 7.02
N HIS A 413 -11.95 23.54 8.31
CA HIS A 413 -13.24 23.13 8.87
C HIS A 413 -13.82 21.79 8.40
N GLN A 414 -13.02 20.92 7.77
CA GLN A 414 -13.44 19.60 7.33
C GLN A 414 -13.77 18.69 8.53
N THR A 415 -14.88 18.00 8.45
CA THR A 415 -15.25 16.95 9.40
C THR A 415 -14.58 15.62 9.04
N VAL A 416 -14.46 14.73 10.03
CA VAL A 416 -13.89 13.38 9.81
C VAL A 416 -14.74 12.59 8.82
N ILE A 417 -16.07 12.70 8.90
CA ILE A 417 -16.98 11.99 7.99
C ILE A 417 -16.88 12.51 6.56
N GLU A 418 -16.78 13.83 6.36
CA GLU A 418 -16.54 14.39 5.03
C GLU A 418 -15.23 13.90 4.44
N LEU A 419 -14.17 13.82 5.24
CA LEU A 419 -12.88 13.27 4.80
C LEU A 419 -13.00 11.79 4.42
N LEU A 420 -13.64 10.96 5.23
CA LEU A 420 -13.87 9.55 4.95
C LEU A 420 -14.66 9.34 3.66
N LYS A 421 -15.74 10.09 3.45
CA LYS A 421 -16.54 10.03 2.23
C LYS A 421 -15.76 10.50 1.00
N GLU A 422 -14.92 11.52 1.15
CA GLU A 422 -14.03 11.99 0.08
C GLU A 422 -13.02 10.90 -0.31
N THR A 423 -12.41 10.25 0.67
CA THR A 423 -11.51 9.11 0.44
C THR A 423 -12.22 7.97 -0.29
N GLY A 424 -13.42 7.59 0.15
CA GLY A 424 -14.23 6.56 -0.50
C GLY A 424 -14.53 6.90 -1.97
N SER A 425 -14.94 8.14 -2.23
CA SER A 425 -15.20 8.62 -3.59
C SER A 425 -13.95 8.61 -4.47
N GLN A 426 -12.77 8.97 -3.92
CA GLN A 426 -11.51 8.90 -4.65
C GLN A 426 -11.17 7.45 -5.02
N ILE A 427 -11.29 6.50 -4.07
CA ILE A 427 -11.03 5.09 -4.32
C ILE A 427 -11.90 4.60 -5.49
N MET A 428 -13.20 4.85 -5.43
CA MET A 428 -14.14 4.43 -6.48
C MET A 428 -13.78 5.03 -7.85
N ASN A 429 -13.50 6.32 -7.90
CA ASN A 429 -13.11 6.99 -9.14
C ASN A 429 -11.79 6.45 -9.71
N THR A 430 -10.83 6.10 -8.85
CA THR A 430 -9.53 5.59 -9.27
C THR A 430 -9.63 4.15 -9.74
N MET A 431 -10.48 3.33 -9.13
CA MET A 431 -10.72 1.95 -9.57
C MET A 431 -11.30 1.87 -10.98
N GLN A 432 -12.13 2.83 -11.37
CA GLN A 432 -12.65 2.92 -12.75
C GLN A 432 -11.57 3.28 -13.79
N ASN A 433 -10.52 3.97 -13.37
CA ASN A 433 -9.53 4.61 -14.24
C ASN A 433 -8.08 4.18 -13.91
N SER A 434 -7.90 3.05 -13.20
CA SER A 434 -6.57 2.58 -12.82
C SER A 434 -5.78 2.11 -14.03
N LEU A 435 -4.57 2.61 -14.13
CA LEU A 435 -3.57 2.05 -15.03
C LEU A 435 -2.66 1.12 -14.24
N PRO A 436 -2.33 -0.04 -14.80
CA PRO A 436 -1.20 -0.82 -14.29
C PRO A 436 0.04 0.08 -14.30
N ASN A 437 0.80 0.08 -13.20
CA ASN A 437 2.04 0.84 -13.06
C ASN A 437 1.92 2.38 -13.09
N ALA A 438 0.79 2.94 -12.62
CA ALA A 438 0.77 4.34 -12.25
C ALA A 438 1.94 4.62 -11.29
N ARG A 439 2.62 5.76 -11.48
CA ARG A 439 3.81 6.16 -10.72
C ARG A 439 3.65 5.85 -9.24
N GLN A 440 4.53 5.01 -8.69
CA GLN A 440 4.45 4.57 -7.30
C GLN A 440 5.20 5.58 -6.42
N GLY A 441 4.52 6.14 -5.43
CA GLY A 441 5.17 6.85 -4.34
C GLY A 441 5.82 5.86 -3.37
N GLU A 442 6.60 6.39 -2.42
CA GLU A 442 7.30 5.57 -1.42
C GLU A 442 6.36 4.89 -0.42
N MET A 443 5.25 5.54 -0.07
CA MET A 443 4.35 5.14 1.00
C MET A 443 3.23 4.26 0.44
N PHE A 444 3.34 2.96 0.69
CA PHE A 444 2.38 1.97 0.22
C PHE A 444 1.53 1.45 1.38
N PHE A 445 0.22 1.45 1.20
CA PHE A 445 -0.74 0.97 2.19
C PHE A 445 -1.67 -0.07 1.59
N GLN A 446 -1.99 -1.12 2.35
CA GLN A 446 -2.94 -2.14 1.94
C GLN A 446 -3.78 -2.62 3.12
N TYR A 447 -5.09 -2.54 2.98
CA TYR A 447 -6.01 -3.23 3.86
C TYR A 447 -6.26 -4.63 3.32
N GLN A 448 -5.82 -5.64 4.05
CA GLN A 448 -5.94 -7.06 3.66
C GLN A 448 -7.19 -7.71 4.26
N GLY A 449 -7.71 -7.18 5.36
CA GLY A 449 -8.82 -7.82 6.06
C GLY A 449 -8.50 -9.28 6.39
N ASP A 450 -9.39 -10.18 6.00
CA ASP A 450 -9.31 -11.64 6.22
C ASP A 450 -8.98 -12.42 4.93
N ILE A 451 -8.62 -11.76 3.85
CA ILE A 451 -8.46 -12.36 2.49
C ILE A 451 -7.45 -13.51 2.47
N LEU A 452 -6.41 -13.44 3.31
CA LEU A 452 -5.35 -14.45 3.38
C LEU A 452 -5.49 -15.38 4.61
N GLY A 453 -6.65 -15.39 5.22
CA GLY A 453 -6.93 -16.03 6.52
C GLY A 453 -7.35 -17.50 6.42
N THR A 454 -6.74 -18.31 5.53
CA THR A 454 -6.97 -19.77 5.57
C THR A 454 -6.51 -20.31 6.92
N LYS A 455 -7.48 -20.76 7.72
CA LYS A 455 -7.26 -21.29 9.08
C LYS A 455 -7.31 -22.81 9.12
N GLU A 456 -7.79 -23.43 8.05
CA GLU A 456 -8.06 -24.85 7.96
C GLU A 456 -7.62 -25.37 6.60
N ILE A 457 -7.04 -26.54 6.60
CA ILE A 457 -6.79 -27.38 5.42
C ILE A 457 -7.32 -28.76 5.76
N GLY A 458 -8.27 -29.28 4.95
CA GLY A 458 -8.88 -30.58 5.19
C GLY A 458 -9.72 -30.62 6.46
N ASP A 459 -10.45 -29.54 6.78
CA ASP A 459 -11.24 -29.38 8.02
C ASP A 459 -10.40 -29.50 9.32
N ALA A 460 -9.08 -29.37 9.19
CA ALA A 460 -8.16 -29.38 10.31
C ALA A 460 -7.40 -28.06 10.42
N PRO A 461 -7.09 -27.59 11.64
CA PRO A 461 -6.39 -26.33 11.85
C PRO A 461 -5.07 -26.26 11.09
N ALA A 462 -4.84 -25.14 10.39
CA ALA A 462 -3.59 -24.84 9.75
C ALA A 462 -3.05 -23.48 10.24
N SER A 463 -1.78 -23.44 10.61
CA SER A 463 -1.13 -22.22 11.09
C SER A 463 -0.16 -21.69 10.04
N ARG A 464 -0.41 -20.46 9.57
CA ARG A 464 0.47 -19.80 8.62
C ARG A 464 1.77 -19.36 9.29
N TYR A 465 2.89 -19.66 8.64
CA TYR A 465 4.21 -19.13 9.01
C TYR A 465 4.50 -17.88 8.18
N HIS A 466 5.11 -16.91 8.84
CA HIS A 466 5.61 -15.74 8.14
C HIS A 466 6.90 -16.09 7.39
N ILE A 467 6.96 -15.77 6.09
CA ILE A 467 8.14 -15.87 5.27
C ILE A 467 8.63 -14.46 4.96
N GLN A 468 9.91 -14.22 5.23
CA GLN A 468 10.52 -12.95 4.89
C GLN A 468 10.76 -12.88 3.38
N LEU A 469 10.25 -11.83 2.76
CA LEU A 469 10.39 -11.56 1.32
C LEU A 469 11.06 -10.21 1.12
N ASP A 470 11.66 -10.08 -0.06
CA ASP A 470 11.90 -8.76 -0.62
C ASP A 470 10.58 -7.99 -0.68
N SER A 471 10.60 -6.73 -0.31
CA SER A 471 9.38 -5.93 -0.24
C SER A 471 9.62 -4.53 -0.82
N LEU A 472 8.54 -3.79 -1.01
CA LEU A 472 8.60 -2.36 -1.27
C LEU A 472 9.37 -1.65 -0.13
N PRO A 473 10.00 -0.49 -0.41
CA PRO A 473 10.76 0.25 0.60
C PRO A 473 9.98 0.53 1.87
N PHE A 474 8.68 0.78 1.75
CA PHE A 474 7.74 0.96 2.85
C PHE A 474 6.38 0.39 2.45
N HIS A 475 5.95 -0.67 3.10
CA HIS A 475 4.67 -1.32 2.83
C HIS A 475 3.95 -1.62 4.14
N MET A 476 2.92 -0.85 4.42
CA MET A 476 2.06 -1.02 5.59
C MET A 476 0.80 -1.80 5.22
N GLN A 477 0.55 -2.87 5.97
CA GLN A 477 -0.61 -3.73 5.77
C GLN A 477 -1.42 -3.84 7.06
N VAL A 478 -2.76 -3.89 6.95
CA VAL A 478 -3.67 -4.12 8.06
C VAL A 478 -4.45 -5.39 7.80
N PHE A 479 -4.43 -6.31 8.76
CA PHE A 479 -5.09 -7.61 8.71
C PHE A 479 -6.11 -7.74 9.83
N THR A 480 -7.01 -8.71 9.67
CA THR A 480 -7.92 -9.15 10.72
C THR A 480 -7.71 -10.63 11.06
N ASP A 481 -7.92 -10.98 12.33
CA ASP A 481 -8.02 -12.36 12.80
C ASP A 481 -9.06 -12.46 13.92
N ASP A 482 -9.15 -13.62 14.59
CA ASP A 482 -10.11 -13.86 15.67
C ASP A 482 -9.89 -12.93 16.89
N LYS A 483 -8.69 -12.35 17.03
CA LYS A 483 -8.31 -11.45 18.13
C LYS A 483 -8.51 -9.97 17.78
N GLY A 484 -8.90 -9.64 16.56
CA GLY A 484 -9.10 -8.28 16.08
C GLY A 484 -8.14 -7.88 14.96
N TYR A 485 -7.75 -6.61 14.94
CA TYR A 485 -6.81 -6.11 13.93
C TYR A 485 -5.36 -6.23 14.38
N TYR A 486 -4.49 -6.42 13.40
CA TYR A 486 -3.06 -6.23 13.54
C TYR A 486 -2.49 -5.58 12.30
N GLN A 487 -1.38 -4.88 12.44
CA GLN A 487 -0.67 -4.22 11.37
C GLN A 487 0.71 -4.82 11.20
N GLU A 488 1.15 -4.94 9.96
CA GLU A 488 2.50 -5.34 9.59
C GLU A 488 3.09 -4.25 8.70
N LEU A 489 4.22 -3.70 9.11
CA LEU A 489 5.00 -2.76 8.33
C LEU A 489 6.28 -3.43 7.88
N ARG A 490 6.39 -3.70 6.58
CA ARG A 490 7.61 -4.17 5.93
C ARG A 490 8.40 -2.97 5.43
N TYR A 491 9.69 -2.99 5.63
CA TYR A 491 10.53 -1.85 5.28
C TYR A 491 11.98 -2.23 5.01
N TRP A 492 12.72 -1.33 4.37
CA TRP A 492 14.15 -1.46 4.18
C TRP A 492 14.91 -0.83 5.36
N GLU A 493 15.67 -1.65 6.12
CA GLU A 493 16.42 -1.19 7.29
C GLU A 493 17.47 -0.12 6.98
N ASN A 494 18.04 -0.16 5.79
CA ASN A 494 18.98 0.86 5.34
C ASN A 494 18.33 2.21 5.06
N ARG A 495 16.99 2.27 4.86
CA ARG A 495 16.25 3.51 4.60
C ARG A 495 15.53 4.07 5.81
N PHE A 496 15.02 3.21 6.67
CA PHE A 496 14.12 3.62 7.76
C PHE A 496 14.69 3.24 9.13
N ASP A 497 14.45 4.09 10.12
CA ASP A 497 14.81 3.83 11.51
C ASP A 497 13.65 3.11 12.21
N LYS A 498 13.94 1.95 12.81
CA LYS A 498 12.94 1.14 13.50
C LYS A 498 12.17 1.90 14.56
N LYS A 499 12.86 2.73 15.38
CA LYS A 499 12.21 3.51 16.45
C LYS A 499 11.28 4.59 15.89
N GLN A 500 11.65 5.22 14.76
CA GLN A 500 10.74 6.16 14.09
C GLN A 500 9.50 5.45 13.57
N LEU A 501 9.67 4.25 12.98
CA LEU A 501 8.55 3.46 12.49
C LEU A 501 7.64 2.98 13.62
N GLU A 502 8.19 2.59 14.77
CA GLU A 502 7.40 2.22 15.96
C GLU A 502 6.54 3.41 16.44
N ILE A 503 7.10 4.62 16.48
CA ILE A 503 6.36 5.85 16.79
C ILE A 503 5.27 6.13 15.74
N PHE A 504 5.58 5.95 14.47
CA PHE A 504 4.62 6.14 13.38
C PHE A 504 3.43 5.19 13.53
N LEU A 505 3.68 3.90 13.82
CA LEU A 505 2.64 2.90 14.05
C LEU A 505 1.82 3.18 15.32
N GLU A 506 2.45 3.67 16.38
CA GLU A 506 1.74 4.13 17.58
C GLU A 506 0.81 5.32 17.26
N CYS A 507 1.32 6.33 16.54
CA CYS A 507 0.50 7.45 16.08
C CYS A 507 -0.69 6.99 15.24
N TYR A 508 -0.52 5.98 14.39
CA TYR A 508 -1.58 5.45 13.54
C TYR A 508 -2.78 4.92 14.33
N GLU A 509 -2.53 4.10 15.36
CA GLU A 509 -3.59 3.59 16.22
C GLU A 509 -4.34 4.72 16.95
N TYR A 510 -3.61 5.73 17.47
CA TYR A 510 -4.24 6.88 18.12
C TYR A 510 -5.05 7.76 17.17
N ILE A 511 -4.64 7.90 15.91
CA ILE A 511 -5.43 8.61 14.89
C ILE A 511 -6.72 7.85 14.57
N LEU A 512 -6.67 6.54 14.44
CA LEU A 512 -7.87 5.70 14.27
C LEU A 512 -8.85 5.87 15.44
N LEU A 513 -8.36 5.82 16.68
CA LEU A 513 -9.16 6.11 17.89
C LEU A 513 -9.80 7.50 17.82
N ALA A 514 -8.98 8.50 17.49
CA ALA A 514 -9.45 9.87 17.39
C ALA A 514 -10.56 10.04 16.32
N MET A 515 -10.50 9.29 15.22
CA MET A 515 -11.54 9.31 14.18
C MET A 515 -12.89 8.78 14.68
N LEU A 516 -12.90 7.87 15.65
CA LEU A 516 -14.13 7.38 16.27
C LEU A 516 -14.79 8.42 17.21
N GLU A 517 -14.01 9.33 17.78
CA GLU A 517 -14.45 10.24 18.84
C GLU A 517 -14.65 11.67 18.35
N GLU A 518 -13.81 12.13 17.40
CA GLU A 518 -13.78 13.52 16.96
C GLU A 518 -14.62 13.76 15.71
N THR A 519 -15.23 14.93 15.67
CA THR A 519 -15.97 15.38 14.48
C THR A 519 -15.12 16.18 13.51
N SER A 520 -13.99 16.77 13.97
CA SER A 520 -13.14 17.67 13.17
C SER A 520 -11.76 17.08 12.91
N VAL A 521 -11.35 17.05 11.65
CA VAL A 521 -10.02 16.59 11.21
C VAL A 521 -8.89 17.34 11.93
N ARG A 522 -9.06 18.63 12.19
CA ARG A 522 -8.07 19.46 12.91
C ARG A 522 -7.75 18.97 14.32
N ARG A 523 -8.69 18.24 14.97
CA ARG A 523 -8.56 17.79 16.35
C ARG A 523 -7.89 16.43 16.47
N LEU A 524 -7.82 15.62 15.43
CA LEU A 524 -7.28 14.26 15.45
C LEU A 524 -5.91 14.18 16.10
N LYS A 525 -4.99 15.06 15.75
CA LYS A 525 -3.63 15.10 16.33
C LYS A 525 -3.56 15.38 17.84
N ARG A 526 -4.64 15.87 18.47
CA ARG A 526 -4.67 16.15 19.92
C ARG A 526 -4.77 14.89 20.76
N HIS A 527 -5.15 13.78 20.15
CA HIS A 527 -5.26 12.47 20.81
C HIS A 527 -3.94 11.71 20.84
N LEU A 528 -2.90 12.22 20.20
CA LEU A 528 -1.59 11.59 20.23
C LEU A 528 -1.01 11.61 21.66
N PRO A 529 -0.42 10.50 22.12
CA PRO A 529 0.10 10.40 23.49
C PRO A 529 1.41 11.21 23.65
N GLU A 530 1.71 11.60 24.88
CA GLU A 530 2.95 12.31 25.18
C GLU A 530 4.22 11.50 24.85
N SER A 531 4.13 10.16 24.76
CA SER A 531 5.24 9.26 24.40
C SER A 531 5.82 9.54 23.02
N VAL A 532 4.99 9.97 22.06
CA VAL A 532 5.43 10.21 20.69
C VAL A 532 6.09 11.58 20.48
N TYR A 533 6.03 12.46 21.48
CA TYR A 533 6.62 13.79 21.39
C TYR A 533 8.03 13.85 21.99
N PRO A 534 8.92 14.68 21.45
CA PRO A 534 10.24 14.92 22.03
C PRO A 534 10.15 15.37 23.48
N LYS A 535 10.86 14.66 24.36
CA LYS A 535 10.93 15.00 25.80
C LYS A 535 12.00 16.07 26.09
N HIS A 536 13.06 16.05 25.29
CA HIS A 536 14.18 16.97 25.42
C HIS A 536 14.29 17.80 24.14
N PHE A 537 14.40 19.09 24.34
CA PHE A 537 14.47 20.09 23.25
C PHE A 537 15.82 20.81 23.25
N ILE A 538 16.81 20.26 23.94
CA ILE A 538 18.15 20.85 24.05
C ILE A 538 19.06 20.18 23.03
N VAL A 539 19.62 20.98 22.14
CA VAL A 539 20.54 20.53 21.09
C VAL A 539 21.86 21.29 21.16
N SER A 540 22.93 20.65 20.73
CA SER A 540 24.22 21.30 20.60
C SER A 540 24.17 22.42 19.56
N THR A 541 24.64 23.61 19.89
CA THR A 541 24.73 24.74 18.94
C THR A 541 25.66 24.42 17.77
N LYS A 542 26.66 23.58 18.00
CA LYS A 542 27.57 23.10 16.96
C LYS A 542 26.80 22.26 15.95
N GLN A 543 26.06 21.25 16.42
CA GLN A 543 25.22 20.41 15.59
C GLN A 543 24.19 21.23 14.80
N LEU A 544 23.52 22.18 15.48
CA LEU A 544 22.50 23.00 14.84
C LEU A 544 23.08 23.86 13.70
N ASN A 545 24.26 24.41 13.88
CA ASN A 545 24.95 25.19 12.85
C ASN A 545 25.48 24.32 11.70
N GLU A 546 26.00 23.13 12.02
CA GLU A 546 26.44 22.14 11.02
C GLU A 546 25.27 21.68 10.15
N GLU A 547 24.13 21.37 10.75
CA GLU A 547 22.92 21.00 10.05
C GLU A 547 22.35 22.14 9.20
N ALA A 548 22.39 23.37 9.70
CA ALA A 548 21.96 24.54 8.95
C ALA A 548 22.94 24.96 7.83
N GLY A 549 24.15 24.37 7.78
CA GLY A 549 25.20 24.76 6.83
C GLY A 549 25.69 26.22 7.01
N GLU A 550 25.32 26.87 8.12
CA GLU A 550 25.64 28.27 8.42
C GLU A 550 25.69 28.54 9.94
N LYS A 551 26.20 29.69 10.31
CA LYS A 551 26.16 30.13 11.71
C LYS A 551 24.76 30.65 12.08
N LEU A 552 23.83 29.75 12.31
CA LEU A 552 22.44 30.06 12.71
C LEU A 552 22.39 30.66 14.13
N VAL A 553 23.17 30.10 15.07
CA VAL A 553 23.26 30.55 16.46
C VAL A 553 24.70 30.75 16.89
N ASP A 554 24.93 31.62 17.91
CA ASP A 554 26.27 31.89 18.40
C ASP A 554 26.90 30.65 19.07
N ALA A 555 27.96 30.13 18.47
CA ALA A 555 28.70 28.95 18.93
C ALA A 555 29.37 29.11 20.31
N ARG A 556 29.43 30.30 20.86
CA ARG A 556 29.90 30.52 22.25
C ARG A 556 28.97 29.91 23.29
N ARG A 557 27.68 29.72 22.95
CA ARG A 557 26.75 28.93 23.74
C ARG A 557 26.85 27.46 23.30
N ARG A 558 27.07 26.56 24.23
CA ARG A 558 27.27 25.14 23.92
C ARG A 558 25.95 24.43 23.52
N GLU A 559 24.84 24.91 24.03
CA GLU A 559 23.51 24.30 23.85
C GLU A 559 22.45 25.38 23.64
N CYS A 560 21.40 25.03 22.90
CA CYS A 560 20.20 25.82 22.75
C CYS A 560 18.96 24.96 22.82
N LYS A 561 17.82 25.56 23.16
CA LYS A 561 16.54 24.90 23.22
C LYS A 561 15.78 25.14 21.92
N VAL A 562 15.34 24.07 21.29
CA VAL A 562 14.61 24.11 20.02
C VAL A 562 13.24 23.43 20.11
N TYR A 563 12.32 23.83 19.27
CA TYR A 563 11.00 23.21 19.10
C TYR A 563 10.71 23.04 17.63
N ILE A 564 10.07 21.94 17.27
CA ILE A 564 9.50 21.71 15.95
C ILE A 564 7.99 21.81 16.09
N LEU A 565 7.40 22.81 15.48
CA LEU A 565 5.98 23.12 15.61
C LEU A 565 5.31 23.15 14.22
N ASP A 566 4.02 22.87 14.22
CA ASP A 566 3.16 23.09 13.06
C ASP A 566 2.68 24.56 12.99
N GLU A 567 1.93 24.90 11.96
CA GLU A 567 1.35 26.24 11.75
C GLU A 567 0.35 26.69 12.85
N SER A 568 -0.14 25.76 13.66
CA SER A 568 -1.00 26.04 14.83
C SER A 568 -0.18 26.11 16.12
N TYR A 569 1.14 26.18 16.01
CA TYR A 569 2.12 26.18 17.12
C TYR A 569 2.01 24.94 18.02
N GLN A 570 1.54 23.79 17.48
CA GLN A 570 1.51 22.53 18.18
C GLN A 570 2.79 21.75 17.92
N LYS A 571 3.30 21.03 18.94
CA LYS A 571 4.47 20.17 18.80
C LYS A 571 4.25 19.09 17.75
N LYS A 572 5.30 18.79 17.02
CA LYS A 572 5.36 17.67 16.09
C LYS A 572 5.88 16.41 16.78
N PRO A 573 5.39 15.21 16.44
CA PRO A 573 5.96 13.95 16.91
C PRO A 573 7.43 13.77 16.49
N TYR A 574 8.14 12.84 17.12
CA TYR A 574 9.47 12.43 16.65
C TYR A 574 9.44 12.02 15.17
N GLY A 575 10.40 12.51 14.41
CA GLY A 575 10.55 12.23 12.98
C GLY A 575 9.60 13.01 12.07
N ALA A 576 8.62 13.72 12.62
CA ALA A 576 7.72 14.56 11.82
C ALA A 576 8.33 15.92 11.50
N TRP A 577 8.23 16.33 10.22
CA TRP A 577 8.69 17.63 9.75
C TRP A 577 7.80 18.76 10.26
N GLY A 578 8.40 19.91 10.54
CA GLY A 578 7.72 21.14 10.93
C GLY A 578 8.68 22.30 10.95
N LYS A 579 8.22 23.50 11.30
CA LYS A 579 9.08 24.66 11.44
C LYS A 579 9.95 24.59 12.67
N LEU A 580 11.22 25.01 12.52
CA LEU A 580 12.17 25.14 13.61
C LEU A 580 11.96 26.45 14.36
N TYR A 581 11.80 26.36 15.67
CA TYR A 581 11.77 27.49 16.61
C TYR A 581 12.94 27.39 17.59
N ILE A 582 13.62 28.51 17.84
CA ILE A 582 14.73 28.60 18.80
C ILE A 582 14.28 29.42 20.00
N LYS A 583 14.48 28.87 21.20
CA LYS A 583 14.04 29.54 22.45
C LYS A 583 15.14 30.38 23.04
N ASP A 584 14.79 31.62 23.48
CA ASP A 584 15.60 32.52 24.29
C ASP A 584 16.99 32.89 23.68
N ILE A 585 17.23 32.51 22.42
CA ILE A 585 18.42 32.84 21.68
C ILE A 585 18.00 33.38 20.32
N LYS A 586 18.27 34.63 20.07
CA LYS A 586 18.00 35.24 18.77
C LYS A 586 18.91 34.63 17.69
N PRO A 587 18.38 33.91 16.72
CA PRO A 587 19.19 33.37 15.62
C PRO A 587 19.62 34.45 14.64
N ALA A 588 20.58 34.13 13.77
CA ALA A 588 21.08 35.06 12.76
C ALA A 588 19.96 35.43 11.75
N ARG A 589 19.04 34.49 11.49
CA ARG A 589 17.81 34.73 10.70
C ARG A 589 16.58 34.16 11.41
N TYR A 590 15.49 34.88 11.37
CA TYR A 590 14.19 34.49 11.89
C TYR A 590 13.09 35.30 11.18
N THR A 591 11.89 34.73 11.10
CA THR A 591 10.74 35.34 10.43
C THR A 591 9.81 36.03 11.41
N ASN A 592 9.72 35.53 12.64
CA ASN A 592 8.81 36.04 13.65
C ASN A 592 9.27 35.74 15.08
N VAL A 593 8.70 36.41 16.05
CA VAL A 593 8.86 36.13 17.50
C VAL A 593 7.50 35.82 18.09
N VAL A 594 7.36 34.66 18.70
CA VAL A 594 6.09 34.14 19.19
C VAL A 594 6.20 33.84 20.68
N THR A 595 5.16 34.17 21.43
CA THR A 595 4.96 33.66 22.80
C THR A 595 4.04 32.44 22.75
N SER A 596 4.54 31.29 23.19
CA SER A 596 3.81 30.03 23.15
C SER A 596 3.41 29.58 24.55
N SER A 597 2.26 28.91 24.63
CA SER A 597 1.80 28.27 25.88
C SER A 597 2.72 27.12 26.37
N TYR A 598 3.64 26.65 25.55
CA TYR A 598 4.58 25.56 25.89
C TYR A 598 5.88 26.04 26.51
N SER A 599 6.16 27.32 26.46
CA SER A 599 7.43 27.87 26.99
C SER A 599 7.24 29.25 27.57
N GLU A 600 7.71 29.45 28.80
CA GLU A 600 7.96 30.80 29.29
C GLU A 600 9.13 31.36 28.51
N GLY A 601 8.99 32.52 27.84
CA GLY A 601 10.02 33.22 27.07
C GLY A 601 9.72 33.32 25.58
N GLU A 602 10.66 33.91 24.85
CA GLU A 602 10.53 34.17 23.41
C GLU A 602 10.90 32.96 22.59
N LEU A 603 10.05 32.61 21.60
CA LEU A 603 10.37 31.66 20.54
C LEU A 603 10.61 32.39 19.24
N TYR A 604 11.81 32.24 18.68
CA TYR A 604 12.18 32.77 17.37
C TYR A 604 11.83 31.76 16.29
N GLU A 605 10.84 32.09 15.48
CA GLU A 605 10.45 31.31 14.31
C GLU A 605 11.49 31.48 13.20
N THR A 606 12.02 30.38 12.69
CA THR A 606 12.92 30.39 11.53
C THR A 606 12.16 30.01 10.24
N ASP A 607 12.80 30.20 9.09
CA ASP A 607 12.33 29.69 7.80
C ASP A 607 12.75 28.22 7.54
N ILE A 608 13.41 27.59 8.51
CA ILE A 608 13.95 26.24 8.41
C ILE A 608 12.86 25.22 8.75
N ILE A 609 12.69 24.24 7.88
CA ILE A 609 11.91 23.03 8.16
C ILE A 609 12.84 21.97 8.74
N ALA A 610 12.46 21.42 9.88
CA ALA A 610 13.27 20.45 10.61
C ALA A 610 12.42 19.38 11.28
N ARG A 611 13.07 18.34 11.79
CA ARG A 611 12.47 17.30 12.64
C ARG A 611 13.45 16.91 13.76
N ILE A 612 12.91 16.42 14.87
CA ILE A 612 13.70 15.81 15.95
C ILE A 612 13.57 14.29 15.82
N LEU A 613 14.69 13.60 15.74
CA LEU A 613 14.75 12.15 15.64
C LEU A 613 14.64 11.50 17.03
N PRO A 614 14.28 10.19 17.13
CA PRO A 614 14.16 9.51 18.42
C PRO A 614 15.43 9.47 19.27
N ASP A 615 16.61 9.64 18.67
CA ASP A 615 17.90 9.76 19.35
C ASP A 615 18.18 11.18 19.89
N GLY A 616 17.27 12.12 19.63
CA GLY A 616 17.39 13.52 20.04
C GLY A 616 18.14 14.42 19.07
N THR A 617 18.61 13.90 17.94
CA THR A 617 19.26 14.71 16.90
C THR A 617 18.24 15.53 16.11
N VAL A 618 18.66 16.69 15.59
CA VAL A 618 17.85 17.52 14.71
C VAL A 618 18.29 17.27 13.27
N ASP A 619 17.34 16.96 12.42
CA ASP A 619 17.52 16.84 10.98
C ASP A 619 16.80 18.02 10.29
N MET A 620 17.47 18.71 9.38
CA MET A 620 16.95 19.89 8.70
C MET A 620 16.72 19.61 7.21
N LEU A 621 15.63 20.14 6.70
CA LEU A 621 15.40 20.21 5.27
C LEU A 621 16.18 21.42 4.73
N GLU A 622 17.28 21.17 4.04
CA GLU A 622 18.10 22.26 3.51
C GLU A 622 17.33 23.11 2.50
N ASN A 623 17.33 24.44 2.74
CA ASN A 623 16.75 25.44 1.83
C ASN A 623 17.76 25.99 0.80
N ASN A 624 18.99 25.42 0.74
CA ASN A 624 20.11 26.00 -0.01
C ASN A 624 20.32 25.41 -1.42
N GLY A 625 19.34 24.65 -1.95
CA GLY A 625 19.44 24.03 -3.27
C GLY A 625 20.41 22.83 -3.35
N ARG A 626 21.01 22.41 -2.23
CA ARG A 626 21.95 21.28 -2.15
C ARG A 626 21.31 19.95 -1.78
N THR A 627 20.01 19.94 -1.50
CA THR A 627 19.25 18.69 -1.25
C THR A 627 18.54 18.26 -2.52
N VAL A 628 18.80 17.06 -2.96
CA VAL A 628 18.16 16.43 -4.11
C VAL A 628 17.02 15.57 -3.60
N ILE A 629 15.85 15.76 -4.18
CA ILE A 629 14.71 14.87 -4.00
C ILE A 629 14.47 14.26 -5.37
N THR A 630 14.74 12.97 -5.50
CA THR A 630 14.53 12.24 -6.74
C THR A 630 13.47 11.19 -6.56
N ASP A 631 12.83 10.85 -7.67
CA ASP A 631 11.88 9.78 -7.77
C ASP A 631 12.51 8.67 -8.63
N GLY A 632 13.19 7.76 -7.98
CA GLY A 632 13.79 6.59 -8.64
C GLY A 632 12.80 5.43 -8.73
N ILE A 633 13.19 4.33 -9.39
CA ILE A 633 12.43 3.08 -9.51
C ILE A 633 11.95 2.56 -8.13
N HIS A 634 12.64 2.97 -7.08
CA HIS A 634 12.39 2.56 -5.68
C HIS A 634 11.74 3.66 -4.82
N GLY A 635 11.13 4.68 -5.43
CA GLY A 635 10.42 5.77 -4.74
C GLY A 635 11.28 7.00 -4.45
N ILE A 636 10.66 7.96 -3.77
CA ILE A 636 11.25 9.27 -3.49
C ILE A 636 12.45 9.14 -2.56
N ARG A 637 13.57 9.70 -2.97
CA ARG A 637 14.80 9.75 -2.18
C ARG A 637 15.23 11.17 -1.91
N LYS A 638 15.71 11.39 -0.70
CA LYS A 638 16.33 12.62 -0.29
C LYS A 638 17.80 12.35 0.05
N PHE A 639 18.71 12.99 -0.64
CA PHE A 639 20.14 12.99 -0.30
C PHE A 639 20.73 14.39 -0.52
N SER A 640 21.84 14.65 0.16
CA SER A 640 22.58 15.90 -0.06
C SER A 640 23.54 15.73 -1.22
N LEU A 641 23.73 16.77 -2.03
CA LEU A 641 24.84 16.81 -2.99
C LEU A 641 26.19 16.58 -2.29
N LYS A 642 26.29 16.93 -0.99
CA LYS A 642 27.46 16.64 -0.17
C LYS A 642 27.72 15.14 0.01
N ASP A 643 26.68 14.33 0.08
CA ASP A 643 26.82 12.87 0.19
C ASP A 643 27.43 12.30 -1.10
N ILE A 644 27.03 12.84 -2.26
CA ILE A 644 27.63 12.50 -3.56
C ILE A 644 29.08 12.97 -3.64
N GLU A 645 29.36 14.22 -3.22
CA GLU A 645 30.72 14.74 -3.17
C GLU A 645 31.64 13.84 -2.31
N ASN A 646 31.17 13.44 -1.13
CA ASN A 646 31.90 12.55 -0.24
C ASN A 646 32.11 11.16 -0.85
N ALA A 647 31.06 10.61 -1.49
CA ALA A 647 31.13 9.32 -2.16
C ALA A 647 32.17 9.33 -3.29
N VAL A 648 32.15 10.34 -4.14
CA VAL A 648 33.13 10.51 -5.22
C VAL A 648 34.54 10.81 -4.67
N ALA A 649 34.65 11.64 -3.63
CA ALA A 649 35.94 11.95 -2.99
C ALA A 649 36.54 10.77 -2.23
N SER A 650 35.77 9.70 -1.94
CA SER A 650 36.31 8.48 -1.34
C SER A 650 37.06 7.57 -2.34
N LEU A 651 36.95 7.86 -3.65
CA LEU A 651 37.67 7.14 -4.68
C LEU A 651 39.17 7.48 -4.65
N ASP A 652 39.99 6.45 -4.81
CA ASP A 652 41.42 6.59 -4.92
C ASP A 652 41.76 7.39 -6.19
N GLY A 653 42.57 8.45 -6.04
CA GLY A 653 42.89 9.37 -7.12
C GLY A 653 41.99 10.62 -7.23
N VAL A 654 41.02 10.79 -6.34
CA VAL A 654 40.19 11.99 -6.25
C VAL A 654 40.67 12.87 -5.10
N ASP A 655 41.06 14.12 -5.39
CA ASP A 655 41.45 15.14 -4.39
C ASP A 655 40.18 15.81 -3.81
N SER A 656 39.26 16.20 -4.67
CA SER A 656 38.00 16.78 -4.26
C SER A 656 36.92 16.62 -5.33
N ALA A 657 35.65 16.71 -4.90
CA ALA A 657 34.49 16.66 -5.79
C ALA A 657 33.48 17.75 -5.41
N ALA A 658 32.81 18.30 -6.42
CA ALA A 658 31.73 19.27 -6.27
C ALA A 658 30.53 18.83 -7.10
N ALA A 659 29.41 18.48 -6.44
CA ALA A 659 28.20 18.07 -7.08
C ALA A 659 27.20 19.22 -7.25
N TYR A 660 26.46 19.20 -8.36
CA TYR A 660 25.42 20.19 -8.65
C TYR A 660 24.32 19.61 -9.52
N LEU A 661 23.15 20.24 -9.49
CA LEU A 661 22.03 19.90 -10.35
C LEU A 661 22.09 20.70 -11.64
N TYR A 662 21.85 20.04 -12.77
CA TYR A 662 21.65 20.71 -14.05
C TYR A 662 20.38 20.20 -14.72
N PHE A 663 19.77 21.01 -15.57
CA PHE A 663 18.63 20.60 -16.37
C PHE A 663 19.13 19.83 -17.60
N ASP A 664 18.70 18.58 -17.71
CA ASP A 664 19.04 17.72 -18.84
C ASP A 664 17.93 17.82 -19.90
N PRO A 665 18.18 18.48 -21.04
CA PRO A 665 17.16 18.71 -22.05
C PRO A 665 16.78 17.43 -22.82
N GLU A 666 17.61 16.38 -22.80
CA GLU A 666 17.32 15.13 -23.51
C GLU A 666 16.22 14.32 -22.82
N ILE A 667 16.20 14.37 -21.51
CA ILE A 667 15.18 13.67 -20.69
C ILE A 667 14.15 14.62 -20.08
N ASN A 668 14.33 15.95 -20.27
CA ASN A 668 13.48 17.01 -19.73
C ASN A 668 13.35 16.95 -18.18
N GLU A 669 14.45 16.62 -17.48
CA GLU A 669 14.50 16.46 -16.02
C GLU A 669 15.78 17.09 -15.44
N MET A 670 15.79 17.30 -14.11
CA MET A 670 16.99 17.69 -13.37
C MET A 670 17.87 16.45 -13.15
N SER A 671 19.12 16.56 -13.52
CA SER A 671 20.14 15.50 -13.39
C SER A 671 21.33 15.99 -12.55
N ILE A 672 22.14 15.04 -12.07
CA ILE A 672 23.31 15.33 -11.24
C ILE A 672 24.56 15.37 -12.13
N ALA A 673 25.35 16.43 -11.95
CA ALA A 673 26.70 16.51 -12.46
C ALA A 673 27.71 16.64 -11.33
N VAL A 674 28.91 16.13 -11.52
CA VAL A 674 30.01 16.24 -10.56
C VAL A 674 31.27 16.72 -11.25
N ASP A 675 31.81 17.78 -10.74
CA ASP A 675 33.16 18.26 -11.09
C ASP A 675 34.18 17.61 -10.15
N VAL A 676 35.16 16.92 -10.70
CA VAL A 676 36.16 16.15 -9.95
C VAL A 676 37.54 16.73 -10.18
N LYS A 677 38.22 17.05 -9.10
CA LYS A 677 39.66 17.38 -9.13
C LYS A 677 40.43 16.08 -8.85
N ALA A 678 41.26 15.66 -9.80
CA ALA A 678 42.10 14.50 -9.66
C ALA A 678 43.36 14.79 -8.84
N ASP A 679 43.85 13.80 -8.09
CA ASP A 679 45.18 13.81 -7.50
C ASP A 679 46.23 13.84 -8.62
N GLU A 680 47.19 14.77 -8.55
CA GLU A 680 48.24 14.97 -9.57
C GLU A 680 49.02 13.66 -9.84
N THR A 681 49.13 12.76 -8.86
CA THR A 681 49.93 11.51 -8.98
C THR A 681 49.18 10.42 -9.68
N LYS A 682 47.82 10.48 -9.82
CA LYS A 682 46.96 9.45 -10.39
C LYS A 682 46.05 9.94 -11.51
N LYS A 683 46.32 11.13 -12.03
CA LYS A 683 45.47 11.81 -13.01
C LYS A 683 45.20 11.03 -14.29
N ASP A 684 46.18 10.23 -14.75
CA ASP A 684 46.06 9.42 -15.99
C ASP A 684 45.23 8.15 -15.78
N GLU A 685 44.97 7.73 -14.54
CA GLU A 685 44.21 6.53 -14.20
C GLU A 685 42.70 6.80 -13.96
N LEU A 686 42.34 8.03 -13.65
CA LEU A 686 40.99 8.44 -13.34
C LEU A 686 40.23 8.89 -14.59
N ASN A 687 39.08 8.29 -14.86
CA ASN A 687 38.20 8.70 -15.94
C ASN A 687 36.72 8.74 -15.50
N ALA A 688 35.88 9.47 -16.23
CA ALA A 688 34.49 9.66 -15.91
C ALA A 688 33.71 8.34 -15.84
N GLU A 689 34.00 7.39 -16.74
CA GLU A 689 33.33 6.09 -16.77
C GLU A 689 33.62 5.25 -15.52
N SER A 690 34.87 5.30 -15.02
CA SER A 690 35.24 4.58 -13.79
C SER A 690 34.54 5.14 -12.56
N ILE A 691 34.34 6.46 -12.48
CA ILE A 691 33.61 7.13 -11.39
C ILE A 691 32.12 6.77 -11.46
N ILE A 692 31.50 6.89 -12.64
CA ILE A 692 30.09 6.54 -12.84
C ILE A 692 29.86 5.07 -12.51
N LYS A 693 30.74 4.17 -12.97
CA LYS A 693 30.66 2.75 -12.67
C LYS A 693 30.78 2.49 -11.17
N HIS A 694 31.76 3.09 -10.49
CA HIS A 694 31.89 2.95 -9.04
C HIS A 694 30.63 3.42 -8.31
N MET A 695 30.08 4.56 -8.70
CA MET A 695 28.83 5.07 -8.14
C MET A 695 27.66 4.14 -8.41
N SER A 696 27.57 3.56 -9.60
CA SER A 696 26.53 2.61 -9.98
C SER A 696 26.65 1.26 -9.24
N ASP A 697 27.88 0.79 -9.01
CA ASP A 697 28.14 -0.48 -8.33
C ASP A 697 27.94 -0.40 -6.80
N ASN A 698 28.11 0.78 -6.19
CA ASN A 698 28.18 0.96 -4.74
C ASN A 698 27.13 1.89 -4.15
N TYR A 699 26.38 2.64 -4.96
CA TYR A 699 25.41 3.62 -4.49
C TYR A 699 24.08 3.48 -5.21
N ASP A 700 23.06 4.11 -4.66
CA ASP A 700 21.74 4.15 -5.28
C ASP A 700 21.78 4.81 -6.66
N GLU A 701 21.02 4.26 -7.61
CA GLU A 701 20.93 4.79 -8.98
C GLU A 701 20.60 6.29 -9.04
N THR A 702 19.82 6.79 -8.06
CA THR A 702 19.43 8.20 -7.96
C THR A 702 20.58 9.11 -7.50
N MET A 703 21.65 8.54 -6.94
CA MET A 703 22.88 9.25 -6.55
C MET A 703 23.95 9.20 -7.64
N VAL A 704 23.76 8.41 -8.68
CA VAL A 704 24.74 8.26 -9.76
C VAL A 704 24.74 9.49 -10.65
N PRO A 705 25.84 10.21 -10.75
CA PRO A 705 25.91 11.38 -11.62
C PRO A 705 25.82 10.95 -13.10
N LYS A 706 25.06 11.69 -13.90
CA LYS A 706 25.03 11.48 -15.35
C LYS A 706 26.19 12.13 -16.08
N VAL A 707 26.74 13.16 -15.47
CA VAL A 707 27.90 13.90 -16.02
C VAL A 707 28.98 13.97 -14.97
N VAL A 708 30.17 13.57 -15.33
CA VAL A 708 31.38 13.71 -14.51
C VAL A 708 32.42 14.47 -15.32
N ASN A 709 32.80 15.66 -14.83
CA ASN A 709 33.82 16.50 -15.42
C ASN A 709 35.10 16.34 -14.61
N ILE A 710 36.16 15.86 -15.22
CA ILE A 710 37.48 15.85 -14.58
C ILE A 710 38.18 17.18 -14.90
N LEU A 711 38.38 17.99 -13.85
CA LEU A 711 39.04 19.28 -13.98
C LEU A 711 40.54 19.04 -14.10
N LEU A 712 41.07 19.40 -15.25
CA LEU A 712 42.50 19.53 -15.50
C LEU A 712 42.92 20.91 -14.98
N ASP A 713 43.93 20.98 -14.08
CA ASP A 713 44.44 22.28 -13.61
C ASP A 713 44.66 23.27 -14.77
N MET A 714 44.03 24.44 -14.68
CA MET A 714 44.38 25.60 -15.51
C MET A 714 45.56 26.34 -14.89
#